data_4ac3fb4908bfb0fed6a4f7e49bdad87b
#
_entry.id   4ac3fb4908bfb0fed6a4f7e49bdad87b
#
_cell.length_a   1.000
_cell.length_b   1.000
_cell.length_c   1.000
_cell.angle_alpha   90.00
_cell.angle_beta   90.00
_cell.angle_gamma   90.00
#
_symmetry.space_group_name_H-M   'P 1'
#
loop_
_entity.id
_entity.type
_entity.pdbx_description
1 polymer ?
#
loop_
_entity_poly.entity_id
_entity_poly.type
_entity_poly.pdbx_seq_one_letter_code
_entity_poly.pdbx_strand_id
1 'polypeptide(L)'
;LPNKIGYLLGLPSKKLDAVIYYERYIVVQPGIMSEKGIAELDMLTEEEYLDIVDALPADNQHLDDDDPNKFIAKMGAEAIQMLLERLNLDDLSYELRHKANTETSQQRKNEALKRLQVVEAFRESKEVNKPEWMIVKVLAVIPPELRPLVPLDGGRFATSDLNDLYRRVIIRNNRLKRLIEIKAPDVILRNEKRMLQEAVDSLFDNSRKSNAVKIENNRPLKSLSDSLKGKQGRFRQNLLGKRVDYSARSVIVVGPDLKMHECGLPKDMAAELYMPFIIRKLIERGIVKTVKSAKKIVDRRDPVVWDILENVLKGHPVLLNRAPTLHRLGIQAFQPKLIEGKAIRLHPLACTGFNADFDGDQMAVHLPLGNEAVLEAQILMLCAHNILNPANGAPITVPSQDMVLGLYYITKPRKGAKGEGLKFYSPEEVIIALNEKAVDLHAQIQVKIKDVDHAGNEYVHMIETTVGRVILNQFTPKNFPYINTLITKKSLRDIISDVFKRCGVDVTAKFLDDIKDLGYRMAFEGGLSFNLADVIVPEEKDALLQEGYDQVEEVMNNYNMGFITNNERYNQIIDIWTHVNAKLTNTLMKQLAEDDQGFNSIYMMLDSGARGSREQIRQLGGIRRLMAKPQKSGATGGQIIENPILANFKEGLSVLEYFISTHGARKGLADTALKTADAGYLTRRLVDVANDITITEEDCGTLRGVTIAAIKNNEEVVASLYERILGRVSVHDIYHPHTGELLVKSGDEITEEIAEAIEKSPIERVEVRSVLTCEAKKGVCSKCYGRNLATGKLVQMGEAVGTIAAQSIGEP
;
A
#
# COMPACT_ATOMS: atom_id res chain seq x y z
N LEU A 1 -23.79 8.24 21.54
CA LEU A 1 -24.35 8.47 22.88
C LEU A 1 -25.53 7.53 23.24
N PRO A 2 -26.60 7.36 22.43
CA PRO A 2 -27.75 6.52 22.83
C PRO A 2 -27.36 5.09 23.19
N ASN A 3 -26.44 4.46 22.44
CA ASN A 3 -26.00 3.10 22.77
C ASN A 3 -25.29 3.03 24.14
N LYS A 4 -24.50 4.05 24.48
CA LYS A 4 -23.82 4.10 25.79
C LYS A 4 -24.81 4.30 26.94
N ILE A 5 -25.81 5.13 26.74
CA ILE A 5 -26.93 5.30 27.70
C ILE A 5 -27.69 3.98 27.84
N GLY A 6 -27.97 3.29 26.73
CA GLY A 6 -28.61 1.97 26.75
C GLY A 6 -27.82 0.92 27.53
N TYR A 7 -26.50 0.90 27.40
CA TYR A 7 -25.62 0.01 28.17
C TYR A 7 -25.62 0.34 29.67
N LEU A 8 -25.61 1.62 30.03
CA LEU A 8 -25.68 2.02 31.44
C LEU A 8 -27.01 1.65 32.07
N LEU A 9 -28.12 1.99 31.42
CA LEU A 9 -29.48 1.73 31.94
C LEU A 9 -29.97 0.30 31.71
N GLY A 10 -29.30 -0.48 30.87
CA GLY A 10 -29.74 -1.84 30.49
C GLY A 10 -30.96 -1.88 29.58
N LEU A 11 -31.20 -0.79 28.84
CA LEU A 11 -32.34 -0.67 27.93
C LEU A 11 -31.94 -1.03 26.49
N PRO A 12 -32.75 -1.85 25.79
CA PRO A 12 -32.56 -2.09 24.34
C PRO A 12 -32.77 -0.79 23.57
N SER A 13 -32.03 -0.65 22.44
CA SER A 13 -32.04 0.55 21.60
C SER A 13 -33.46 1.01 21.21
N LYS A 14 -34.34 0.08 20.83
CA LYS A 14 -35.73 0.42 20.47
C LYS A 14 -36.52 1.02 21.60
N LYS A 15 -36.36 0.50 22.83
CA LYS A 15 -37.04 1.05 24.02
C LYS A 15 -36.52 2.43 24.34
N LEU A 16 -35.19 2.63 24.30
CA LEU A 16 -34.56 3.92 24.54
C LEU A 16 -35.01 4.97 23.52
N ASP A 17 -35.07 4.61 22.24
CA ASP A 17 -35.56 5.53 21.20
C ASP A 17 -37.03 5.95 21.44
N ALA A 18 -37.89 5.04 21.85
CA ALA A 18 -39.27 5.38 22.20
C ALA A 18 -39.39 6.41 23.36
N VAL A 19 -38.49 6.35 24.32
CA VAL A 19 -38.42 7.35 25.40
C VAL A 19 -37.88 8.68 24.90
N ILE A 20 -36.75 8.67 24.16
CA ILE A 20 -36.10 9.89 23.66
C ILE A 20 -37.01 10.70 22.76
N TYR A 21 -37.82 10.04 21.92
CA TYR A 21 -38.72 10.70 20.96
C TYR A 21 -40.13 10.86 21.43
N TYR A 22 -40.35 10.80 22.75
CA TYR A 22 -41.65 11.10 23.38
C TYR A 22 -42.80 10.19 22.91
N GLU A 23 -42.50 8.90 22.61
CA GLU A 23 -43.51 7.92 22.23
C GLU A 23 -44.11 7.22 23.47
N ARG A 24 -43.26 6.97 24.49
CA ARG A 24 -43.66 6.27 25.72
C ARG A 24 -43.07 6.88 26.95
N TYR A 25 -43.78 6.72 28.07
CA TYR A 25 -43.28 7.06 29.42
C TYR A 25 -42.35 5.95 29.93
N ILE A 26 -41.35 6.35 30.69
CA ILE A 26 -40.50 5.42 31.45
C ILE A 26 -40.67 5.71 32.93
N VAL A 27 -40.79 4.65 33.73
CA VAL A 27 -40.89 4.76 35.18
C VAL A 27 -39.49 5.03 35.76
N VAL A 28 -39.31 6.17 36.36
CA VAL A 28 -38.07 6.54 37.06
C VAL A 28 -38.09 6.02 38.49
N GLN A 29 -39.27 6.10 39.13
CA GLN A 29 -39.48 5.64 40.51
C GLN A 29 -40.92 5.09 40.63
N PRO A 30 -41.08 3.81 40.96
CA PRO A 30 -42.43 3.21 41.08
C PRO A 30 -43.21 3.67 42.32
N GLY A 31 -42.51 4.09 43.40
CA GLY A 31 -43.15 4.52 44.65
C GLY A 31 -44.18 3.51 45.18
N ILE A 32 -45.37 3.99 45.56
CA ILE A 32 -46.49 3.16 46.06
C ILE A 32 -47.00 2.17 45.03
N MET A 33 -46.77 2.41 43.73
CA MET A 33 -47.20 1.51 42.65
C MET A 33 -46.36 0.25 42.51
N SER A 34 -45.25 0.13 43.23
CA SER A 34 -44.47 -1.14 43.26
C SER A 34 -45.29 -2.31 43.79
N GLU A 35 -46.24 -2.06 44.70
CA GLU A 35 -47.19 -3.08 45.22
C GLU A 35 -48.16 -3.59 44.14
N LYS A 36 -48.41 -2.82 43.08
CA LYS A 36 -49.24 -3.19 41.93
C LYS A 36 -48.42 -3.84 40.77
N GLY A 37 -47.12 -4.12 40.98
CA GLY A 37 -46.30 -4.83 40.03
C GLY A 37 -45.58 -3.92 38.98
N ILE A 38 -45.56 -2.60 39.21
CA ILE A 38 -44.84 -1.66 38.36
C ILE A 38 -43.39 -1.57 38.86
N ALA A 39 -42.43 -1.84 38.00
CA ALA A 39 -41.00 -1.78 38.31
C ALA A 39 -40.33 -0.53 37.73
N GLU A 40 -39.16 -0.20 38.25
CA GLU A 40 -38.28 0.80 37.66
C GLU A 40 -37.87 0.38 36.21
N LEU A 41 -37.78 1.33 35.31
CA LEU A 41 -37.50 1.14 33.88
C LEU A 41 -38.66 0.50 33.07
N ASP A 42 -39.82 0.31 33.64
CA ASP A 42 -41.01 -0.13 32.89
C ASP A 42 -41.47 0.96 31.91
N MET A 43 -41.96 0.51 30.78
CA MET A 43 -42.44 1.38 29.71
C MET A 43 -43.95 1.45 29.73
N LEU A 44 -44.51 2.63 29.86
CA LEU A 44 -45.94 2.87 29.90
C LEU A 44 -46.43 3.59 28.65
N THR A 45 -47.60 3.19 28.14
CA THR A 45 -48.30 3.98 27.15
C THR A 45 -48.95 5.21 27.82
N GLU A 46 -49.43 6.16 27.04
CA GLU A 46 -50.09 7.34 27.56
C GLU A 46 -51.36 6.98 28.33
N GLU A 47 -52.13 6.00 27.84
CA GLU A 47 -53.35 5.51 28.49
C GLU A 47 -53.01 4.88 29.84
N GLU A 48 -52.04 3.97 29.88
CA GLU A 48 -51.60 3.33 31.11
C GLU A 48 -51.07 4.33 32.14
N TYR A 49 -50.35 5.38 31.68
CA TYR A 49 -49.86 6.44 32.57
C TYR A 49 -51.00 7.25 33.19
N LEU A 50 -52.02 7.62 32.40
CA LEU A 50 -53.17 8.36 32.89
C LEU A 50 -54.01 7.52 33.90
N ASP A 51 -54.21 6.24 33.58
CA ASP A 51 -54.92 5.30 34.48
C ASP A 51 -54.16 5.17 35.82
N ILE A 52 -52.82 5.18 35.81
CA ILE A 52 -52.02 5.11 37.02
C ILE A 52 -52.10 6.40 37.79
N VAL A 53 -52.01 7.55 37.13
CA VAL A 53 -52.11 8.88 37.77
C VAL A 53 -53.50 9.04 38.43
N ASP A 54 -54.54 8.62 37.77
CA ASP A 54 -55.93 8.68 38.32
C ASP A 54 -56.14 7.74 39.52
N ALA A 55 -55.40 6.63 39.56
CA ALA A 55 -55.42 5.68 40.68
C ALA A 55 -54.49 6.07 41.85
N LEU A 56 -53.69 7.12 41.73
CA LEU A 56 -52.84 7.63 42.82
C LEU A 56 -53.57 8.53 43.80
N PRO A 57 -53.26 8.51 45.12
CA PRO A 57 -53.68 9.53 46.05
C PRO A 57 -53.32 10.94 45.64
N ALA A 58 -54.24 11.90 45.80
CA ALA A 58 -54.05 13.30 45.37
C ALA A 58 -52.76 13.94 45.94
N ASP A 59 -52.39 13.55 47.16
CA ASP A 59 -51.18 14.06 47.84
C ASP A 59 -49.89 13.50 47.33
N ASN A 60 -49.90 12.40 46.59
CA ASN A 60 -48.66 11.76 46.10
C ASN A 60 -47.89 12.62 45.08
N GLN A 61 -48.60 13.40 44.27
CA GLN A 61 -47.97 14.28 43.27
C GLN A 61 -47.27 15.51 43.89
N HIS A 62 -47.66 15.86 45.13
CA HIS A 62 -47.10 17.00 45.86
C HIS A 62 -45.90 16.65 46.74
N LEU A 63 -45.55 15.37 46.85
CA LEU A 63 -44.35 14.92 47.54
C LEU A 63 -43.08 15.44 46.82
N ASP A 64 -41.99 15.59 47.58
CA ASP A 64 -40.68 15.92 47.00
C ASP A 64 -40.17 14.82 46.11
N ASP A 65 -39.39 15.16 45.08
CA ASP A 65 -38.87 14.18 44.10
C ASP A 65 -37.89 13.15 44.73
N ASP A 66 -37.37 13.44 45.91
CA ASP A 66 -36.51 12.55 46.71
C ASP A 66 -37.30 11.60 47.62
N ASP A 67 -38.63 11.74 47.74
CA ASP A 67 -39.46 10.86 48.57
C ASP A 67 -39.63 9.48 47.88
N PRO A 68 -39.22 8.39 48.53
CA PRO A 68 -39.32 7.05 47.98
C PRO A 68 -40.74 6.58 47.64
N ASN A 69 -41.77 7.21 48.22
CA ASN A 69 -43.17 6.87 48.00
C ASN A 69 -43.81 7.57 46.79
N LYS A 70 -43.11 8.55 46.18
CA LYS A 70 -43.62 9.27 45.03
C LYS A 70 -43.53 8.42 43.76
N PHE A 71 -44.61 8.39 42.97
CA PHE A 71 -44.56 7.83 41.65
C PHE A 71 -44.05 8.86 40.64
N ILE A 72 -42.93 8.53 39.93
CA ILE A 72 -42.34 9.38 38.92
C ILE A 72 -42.21 8.59 37.62
N ALA A 73 -42.92 9.04 36.61
CA ALA A 73 -42.73 8.57 35.24
C ALA A 73 -42.66 9.77 34.30
N LYS A 74 -41.64 9.84 33.48
CA LYS A 74 -41.41 10.97 32.58
C LYS A 74 -41.05 10.45 31.17
N MET A 75 -41.06 11.37 30.21
CA MET A 75 -40.62 11.14 28.84
C MET A 75 -39.39 11.97 28.50
N GLY A 76 -38.66 11.52 27.48
CA GLY A 76 -37.56 12.26 26.85
C GLY A 76 -36.31 12.36 27.69
N ALA A 77 -35.49 13.34 27.38
CA ALA A 77 -34.20 13.55 28.01
C ALA A 77 -34.26 13.80 29.52
N GLU A 78 -35.34 14.41 30.01
CA GLU A 78 -35.56 14.64 31.44
C GLU A 78 -35.64 13.31 32.23
N ALA A 79 -36.36 12.33 31.68
CA ALA A 79 -36.46 11.00 32.29
C ALA A 79 -35.10 10.29 32.33
N ILE A 80 -34.35 10.34 31.23
CA ILE A 80 -33.04 9.72 31.13
C ILE A 80 -32.05 10.40 32.07
N GLN A 81 -32.11 11.72 32.20
CA GLN A 81 -31.25 12.45 33.11
C GLN A 81 -31.49 12.02 34.57
N MET A 82 -32.75 11.95 35.00
CA MET A 82 -33.08 11.52 36.36
C MET A 82 -32.63 10.07 36.62
N LEU A 83 -32.78 9.17 35.65
CA LEU A 83 -32.29 7.81 35.77
C LEU A 83 -30.77 7.72 35.88
N LEU A 84 -30.04 8.53 35.12
CA LEU A 84 -28.58 8.56 35.16
C LEU A 84 -28.05 9.21 36.47
N GLU A 85 -28.75 10.22 37.02
CA GLU A 85 -28.37 10.86 38.27
C GLU A 85 -28.53 9.91 39.48
N ARG A 86 -29.50 9.00 39.41
CA ARG A 86 -29.80 8.01 40.46
C ARG A 86 -28.97 6.74 40.36
N LEU A 87 -28.24 6.55 39.23
CA LEU A 87 -27.48 5.34 38.97
C LEU A 87 -26.26 5.23 39.87
N ASN A 88 -26.18 4.13 40.66
CA ASN A 88 -24.98 3.79 41.40
C ASN A 88 -24.03 2.91 40.54
N LEU A 89 -22.90 3.49 40.09
CA LEU A 89 -21.97 2.78 39.23
C LEU A 89 -21.24 1.64 39.95
N ASP A 90 -20.99 1.75 41.25
CA ASP A 90 -20.26 0.75 42.00
C ASP A 90 -21.10 -0.53 42.19
N ASP A 91 -22.38 -0.38 42.55
CA ASP A 91 -23.31 -1.51 42.68
C ASP A 91 -23.57 -2.19 41.32
N LEU A 92 -23.74 -1.39 40.26
CA LEU A 92 -23.94 -1.92 38.92
C LEU A 92 -22.71 -2.65 38.40
N SER A 93 -21.52 -2.17 38.71
CA SER A 93 -20.28 -2.86 38.37
C SER A 93 -20.17 -4.23 39.04
N TYR A 94 -20.47 -4.30 40.33
CA TYR A 94 -20.48 -5.55 41.06
C TYR A 94 -21.50 -6.55 40.52
N GLU A 95 -22.73 -6.09 40.26
CA GLU A 95 -23.81 -6.94 39.71
C GLU A 95 -23.42 -7.51 38.31
N LEU A 96 -22.86 -6.65 37.44
CA LEU A 96 -22.44 -7.06 36.08
C LEU A 96 -21.26 -8.04 36.09
N ARG A 97 -20.32 -7.87 37.04
CA ARG A 97 -19.19 -8.83 37.21
C ARG A 97 -19.72 -10.17 37.68
N HIS A 98 -20.64 -10.17 38.66
CA HIS A 98 -21.27 -11.40 39.13
C HIS A 98 -22.03 -12.09 38.00
N LYS A 99 -22.82 -11.34 37.24
CA LYS A 99 -23.59 -11.84 36.08
C LYS A 99 -22.68 -12.41 34.96
N ALA A 100 -21.57 -11.74 34.64
CA ALA A 100 -20.61 -12.22 33.67
C ALA A 100 -19.93 -13.54 34.08
N ASN A 101 -19.79 -13.80 35.40
CA ASN A 101 -19.19 -15.02 35.90
C ASN A 101 -20.19 -16.17 36.04
N THR A 102 -21.47 -15.87 36.32
CA THR A 102 -22.52 -16.88 36.57
C THR A 102 -23.31 -17.29 35.33
N GLU A 103 -23.36 -16.44 34.29
CA GLU A 103 -24.13 -16.73 33.07
C GLU A 103 -23.55 -17.89 32.27
N THR A 104 -24.41 -18.82 31.88
CA THR A 104 -24.05 -19.98 31.06
C THR A 104 -24.16 -19.71 29.55
N SER A 105 -24.99 -18.73 29.17
CA SER A 105 -25.17 -18.34 27.77
C SER A 105 -24.07 -17.40 27.31
N GLN A 106 -23.32 -17.79 26.30
CA GLN A 106 -22.21 -16.98 25.74
C GLN A 106 -22.70 -15.61 25.24
N GLN A 107 -23.89 -15.54 24.68
CA GLN A 107 -24.47 -14.28 24.19
C GLN A 107 -24.75 -13.29 25.32
N ARG A 108 -25.41 -13.76 26.40
CA ARG A 108 -25.68 -12.94 27.58
C ARG A 108 -24.41 -12.54 28.30
N LYS A 109 -23.44 -13.42 28.37
CA LYS A 109 -22.12 -13.12 28.94
C LYS A 109 -21.42 -11.99 28.17
N ASN A 110 -21.41 -12.08 26.85
CA ASN A 110 -20.81 -11.05 26.00
C ASN A 110 -21.53 -9.69 26.14
N GLU A 111 -22.85 -9.70 26.30
CA GLU A 111 -23.63 -8.49 26.53
C GLU A 111 -23.32 -7.88 27.90
N ALA A 112 -23.23 -8.70 28.95
CA ALA A 112 -22.84 -8.25 30.29
C ALA A 112 -21.42 -7.66 30.30
N LEU A 113 -20.45 -8.26 29.57
CA LEU A 113 -19.11 -7.74 29.43
C LEU A 113 -19.07 -6.39 28.69
N LYS A 114 -19.85 -6.23 27.64
CA LYS A 114 -19.96 -4.93 26.93
C LYS A 114 -20.53 -3.83 27.81
N ARG A 115 -21.55 -4.15 28.61
CA ARG A 115 -22.09 -3.22 29.59
C ARG A 115 -21.07 -2.89 30.68
N LEU A 116 -20.41 -3.90 31.23
CA LEU A 116 -19.36 -3.74 32.24
C LEU A 116 -18.23 -2.83 31.77
N GLN A 117 -17.79 -2.97 30.53
CA GLN A 117 -16.75 -2.10 29.97
C GLN A 117 -17.13 -0.62 30.02
N VAL A 118 -18.38 -0.29 29.71
CA VAL A 118 -18.86 1.10 29.75
C VAL A 118 -18.99 1.58 31.20
N VAL A 119 -19.53 0.77 32.09
CA VAL A 119 -19.69 1.09 33.50
C VAL A 119 -18.35 1.32 34.19
N GLU A 120 -17.36 0.45 33.93
CA GLU A 120 -16.01 0.62 34.49
C GLU A 120 -15.33 1.90 33.98
N ALA A 121 -15.49 2.25 32.70
CA ALA A 121 -14.96 3.50 32.17
C ALA A 121 -15.51 4.73 32.88
N PHE A 122 -16.81 4.75 33.23
CA PHE A 122 -17.41 5.83 34.02
C PHE A 122 -17.01 5.78 35.47
N ARG A 123 -16.87 4.58 36.06
CA ARG A 123 -16.43 4.41 37.44
C ARG A 123 -15.01 4.92 37.67
N GLU A 124 -14.09 4.56 36.75
CA GLU A 124 -12.70 5.01 36.82
C GLU A 124 -12.54 6.53 36.63
N SER A 125 -13.44 7.16 35.89
CA SER A 125 -13.46 8.61 35.64
C SER A 125 -14.45 9.38 36.50
N LYS A 126 -14.96 8.81 37.58
CA LYS A 126 -16.06 9.36 38.42
C LYS A 126 -15.83 10.81 38.87
N GLU A 127 -14.58 11.19 39.15
CA GLU A 127 -14.24 12.55 39.60
C GLU A 127 -14.27 13.58 38.46
N VAL A 128 -14.00 13.15 37.24
CA VAL A 128 -13.81 14.01 36.06
C VAL A 128 -15.00 13.94 35.12
N ASN A 129 -15.77 12.84 35.13
CA ASN A 129 -16.82 12.59 34.17
C ASN A 129 -18.02 11.90 34.82
N LYS A 130 -19.20 12.49 34.68
CA LYS A 130 -20.45 11.96 35.24
C LYS A 130 -21.36 11.47 34.14
N PRO A 131 -22.13 10.34 34.33
CA PRO A 131 -23.07 9.82 33.33
C PRO A 131 -24.13 10.81 32.88
N GLU A 132 -24.66 11.65 33.82
CA GLU A 132 -25.68 12.67 33.55
C GLU A 132 -25.22 13.73 32.54
N TRP A 133 -23.92 13.94 32.38
CA TRP A 133 -23.37 14.90 31.40
C TRP A 133 -23.49 14.46 29.94
N MET A 134 -23.94 13.24 29.68
CA MET A 134 -24.32 12.82 28.33
C MET A 134 -25.59 13.51 27.82
N ILE A 135 -26.37 14.10 28.71
CA ILE A 135 -27.53 14.94 28.39
C ILE A 135 -27.07 16.38 28.22
N VAL A 136 -27.20 16.91 27.02
CA VAL A 136 -26.74 18.26 26.67
C VAL A 136 -27.77 19.28 27.09
N LYS A 137 -27.45 20.10 28.11
CA LYS A 137 -28.28 21.22 28.60
C LYS A 137 -27.96 22.52 27.86
N VAL A 138 -26.71 22.75 27.53
CA VAL A 138 -26.25 23.93 26.82
C VAL A 138 -25.57 23.50 25.55
N LEU A 139 -26.08 23.96 24.42
CA LEU A 139 -25.52 23.67 23.10
C LEU A 139 -24.47 24.71 22.72
N ALA A 140 -23.25 24.27 22.47
CA ALA A 140 -22.20 25.15 21.98
C ALA A 140 -22.43 25.53 20.51
N VAL A 141 -22.24 26.81 20.20
CA VAL A 141 -22.28 27.33 18.84
C VAL A 141 -20.86 27.62 18.38
N ILE A 142 -20.43 27.00 17.27
CA ILE A 142 -19.11 27.23 16.75
C ILE A 142 -18.93 28.65 16.21
N PRO A 143 -17.71 29.21 16.20
CA PRO A 143 -17.43 30.56 15.69
C PRO A 143 -17.89 30.75 14.25
N PRO A 144 -18.26 31.97 13.83
CA PRO A 144 -18.74 32.27 12.47
C PRO A 144 -17.73 31.96 11.37
N GLU A 145 -16.44 32.05 11.66
CA GLU A 145 -15.37 31.77 10.70
C GLU A 145 -15.35 30.30 10.27
N LEU A 146 -15.82 29.37 11.12
CA LEU A 146 -15.94 27.94 10.79
C LEU A 146 -17.22 27.61 10.01
N ARG A 147 -18.18 28.52 9.92
CA ARG A 147 -19.43 28.39 9.16
C ARG A 147 -19.72 29.65 8.34
N PRO A 148 -18.83 30.01 7.41
CA PRO A 148 -18.85 31.33 6.77
C PRO A 148 -20.10 31.51 5.92
N LEU A 149 -20.50 32.82 5.81
CA LEU A 149 -21.46 33.32 4.84
C LEU A 149 -20.68 34.13 3.80
N VAL A 150 -20.57 33.57 2.59
CA VAL A 150 -19.75 34.16 1.52
C VAL A 150 -20.65 34.84 0.48
N PRO A 151 -20.44 36.11 0.18
CA PRO A 151 -21.15 36.75 -0.91
C PRO A 151 -20.69 36.20 -2.26
N LEU A 152 -21.63 35.89 -3.12
CA LEU A 152 -21.41 35.50 -4.52
C LEU A 152 -21.73 36.70 -5.43
N ASP A 153 -21.21 36.64 -6.67
CA ASP A 153 -21.55 37.58 -7.69
C ASP A 153 -23.07 37.59 -7.93
N GLY A 154 -23.66 38.77 -8.05
CA GLY A 154 -25.11 38.94 -8.23
C GLY A 154 -25.92 39.06 -6.93
N GLY A 155 -25.30 39.40 -5.79
CA GLY A 155 -25.98 39.68 -4.53
C GLY A 155 -26.53 38.46 -3.81
N ARG A 156 -26.14 37.25 -4.22
CA ARG A 156 -26.49 35.99 -3.52
C ARG A 156 -25.43 35.65 -2.50
N PHE A 157 -25.83 34.95 -1.45
CA PHE A 157 -24.92 34.45 -0.43
C PHE A 157 -24.85 32.93 -0.47
N ALA A 158 -23.64 32.37 -0.44
CA ALA A 158 -23.41 30.97 -0.13
C ALA A 158 -23.22 30.82 1.37
N THR A 159 -23.96 29.91 1.97
CA THR A 159 -23.89 29.64 3.41
C THR A 159 -23.50 28.20 3.67
N SER A 160 -22.82 27.97 4.79
CA SER A 160 -22.55 26.64 5.27
C SER A 160 -23.84 25.94 5.70
N ASP A 161 -23.95 24.64 5.48
CA ASP A 161 -25.08 23.81 5.91
C ASP A 161 -25.30 23.87 7.43
N LEU A 162 -24.23 24.11 8.20
CA LEU A 162 -24.28 24.25 9.65
C LEU A 162 -25.14 25.45 10.09
N ASN A 163 -25.12 26.55 9.36
CA ASN A 163 -25.96 27.71 9.65
C ASN A 163 -27.45 27.37 9.61
N ASP A 164 -27.86 26.55 8.66
CA ASP A 164 -29.24 26.09 8.52
C ASP A 164 -29.65 25.16 9.68
N LEU A 165 -28.75 24.25 10.06
CA LEU A 165 -28.99 23.34 11.19
C LEU A 165 -29.10 24.10 12.53
N TYR A 166 -28.19 25.04 12.79
CA TYR A 166 -28.28 25.92 13.97
C TYR A 166 -29.55 26.78 13.98
N ARG A 167 -29.92 27.35 12.85
CA ARG A 167 -31.13 28.13 12.69
C ARG A 167 -32.39 27.32 13.08
N ARG A 168 -32.47 26.06 12.61
CA ARG A 168 -33.57 25.15 12.96
C ARG A 168 -33.66 24.92 14.48
N VAL A 169 -32.53 24.63 15.11
CA VAL A 169 -32.46 24.43 16.57
C VAL A 169 -32.91 25.67 17.30
N ILE A 170 -32.43 26.84 16.94
CA ILE A 170 -32.79 28.11 17.59
C ILE A 170 -34.26 28.43 17.43
N ILE A 171 -34.84 28.29 16.26
CA ILE A 171 -36.26 28.55 15.96
C ILE A 171 -37.13 27.59 16.81
N ARG A 172 -36.79 26.30 16.83
CA ARG A 172 -37.55 25.33 17.64
C ARG A 172 -37.47 25.61 19.14
N ASN A 173 -36.28 25.95 19.62
CA ASN A 173 -36.08 26.30 21.02
C ASN A 173 -36.88 27.54 21.41
N ASN A 174 -36.87 28.63 20.62
CA ASN A 174 -37.60 29.83 20.87
C ASN A 174 -39.13 29.58 20.83
N ARG A 175 -39.58 28.75 19.90
CA ARG A 175 -41.01 28.37 19.84
C ARG A 175 -41.45 27.58 21.06
N LEU A 176 -40.65 26.60 21.51
CA LEU A 176 -40.90 25.84 22.71
C LEU A 176 -40.96 26.76 23.93
N LYS A 177 -40.04 27.70 24.08
CA LYS A 177 -40.04 28.66 25.18
C LYS A 177 -41.34 29.46 25.24
N ARG A 178 -41.83 29.98 24.11
CA ARG A 178 -43.12 30.70 24.03
C ARG A 178 -44.30 29.81 24.39
N LEU A 179 -44.32 28.56 23.97
CA LEU A 179 -45.39 27.61 24.27
C LEU A 179 -45.44 27.28 25.78
N ILE A 180 -44.29 27.19 26.43
CA ILE A 180 -44.19 27.01 27.88
C ILE A 180 -44.73 28.29 28.63
N GLU A 181 -44.33 29.49 28.16
CA GLU A 181 -44.79 30.76 28.74
C GLU A 181 -46.31 30.92 28.66
N ILE A 182 -46.95 30.45 27.60
CA ILE A 182 -48.42 30.50 27.37
C ILE A 182 -49.14 29.36 28.06
N LYS A 183 -48.42 28.40 28.69
CA LYS A 183 -49.01 27.17 29.31
C LYS A 183 -49.86 26.38 28.32
N ALA A 184 -49.30 26.10 27.13
CA ALA A 184 -49.92 25.31 26.07
C ALA A 184 -50.21 23.89 26.55
N PRO A 185 -51.21 23.18 25.95
CA PRO A 185 -51.51 21.78 26.27
C PRO A 185 -50.28 20.86 26.11
N ASP A 186 -50.15 19.86 26.98
CA ASP A 186 -49.02 18.95 27.06
C ASP A 186 -48.72 18.20 25.75
N VAL A 187 -49.76 17.88 24.97
CA VAL A 187 -49.63 17.23 23.67
C VAL A 187 -48.81 18.09 22.68
N ILE A 188 -49.05 19.40 22.70
CA ILE A 188 -48.32 20.35 21.84
C ILE A 188 -46.89 20.52 22.34
N LEU A 189 -46.70 20.63 23.64
CA LEU A 189 -45.38 20.73 24.27
C LEU A 189 -44.50 19.50 23.96
N ARG A 190 -45.05 18.31 24.07
CA ARG A 190 -44.38 17.05 23.74
C ARG A 190 -43.95 17.02 22.28
N ASN A 191 -44.82 17.40 21.37
CA ASN A 191 -44.48 17.42 19.94
C ASN A 191 -43.34 18.44 19.64
N GLU A 192 -43.38 19.62 20.24
CA GLU A 192 -42.28 20.61 20.05
C GLU A 192 -40.98 20.16 20.72
N LYS A 193 -41.03 19.52 21.89
CA LYS A 193 -39.85 18.92 22.54
C LYS A 193 -39.24 17.81 21.61
N ARG A 194 -40.07 16.97 21.04
CA ARG A 194 -39.63 15.94 20.04
C ARG A 194 -38.97 16.60 18.83
N MET A 195 -39.59 17.65 18.28
CA MET A 195 -39.04 18.34 17.11
C MET A 195 -37.72 19.06 17.44
N LEU A 196 -37.56 19.60 18.65
CA LEU A 196 -36.27 20.15 19.10
C LEU A 196 -35.21 19.07 19.24
N GLN A 197 -35.56 17.93 19.81
CA GLN A 197 -34.67 16.77 19.88
C GLN A 197 -34.21 16.31 18.49
N GLU A 198 -35.11 16.23 17.53
CA GLU A 198 -34.78 15.87 16.14
C GLU A 198 -33.89 16.92 15.44
N ALA A 199 -34.10 18.20 15.73
CA ALA A 199 -33.25 19.27 15.19
C ALA A 199 -31.82 19.20 15.75
N VAL A 200 -31.66 18.91 17.04
CA VAL A 200 -30.35 18.73 17.66
C VAL A 200 -29.66 17.46 17.18
N ASP A 201 -30.40 16.37 17.00
CA ASP A 201 -29.88 15.13 16.43
C ASP A 201 -29.36 15.34 14.99
N SER A 202 -30.09 16.12 14.18
CA SER A 202 -29.70 16.46 12.83
C SER A 202 -28.47 17.37 12.81
N LEU A 203 -28.29 18.26 13.78
CA LEU A 203 -27.08 19.07 13.90
C LEU A 203 -25.84 18.22 14.20
N PHE A 204 -25.98 17.25 15.10
CA PHE A 204 -24.86 16.37 15.46
C PHE A 204 -24.57 15.30 14.40
N ASP A 205 -25.58 14.56 13.92
CA ASP A 205 -25.43 13.51 12.91
C ASP A 205 -26.71 13.36 12.06
N ASN A 206 -26.74 14.05 10.94
CA ASN A 206 -27.87 14.04 10.02
C ASN A 206 -28.04 12.71 9.25
N SER A 207 -27.00 11.91 9.17
CA SER A 207 -27.02 10.64 8.42
C SER A 207 -27.60 9.46 9.19
N ARG A 208 -27.83 9.62 10.49
CA ARG A 208 -28.24 8.53 11.38
C ARG A 208 -29.70 8.07 11.19
N LYS A 209 -30.59 8.97 10.80
CA LYS A 209 -32.00 8.69 10.60
C LYS A 209 -32.36 8.48 9.13
N SER A 210 -33.39 7.67 8.87
CA SER A 210 -33.96 7.47 7.54
C SER A 210 -34.50 8.78 6.93
N ASN A 211 -34.97 9.70 7.76
CA ASN A 211 -35.50 11.00 7.38
C ASN A 211 -34.48 12.12 7.63
N ALA A 212 -33.31 12.02 7.00
CA ALA A 212 -32.33 13.10 7.06
C ALA A 212 -32.88 14.43 6.56
N VAL A 213 -32.50 15.53 7.19
CA VAL A 213 -32.86 16.88 6.73
C VAL A 213 -32.17 17.16 5.40
N LYS A 214 -32.95 17.51 4.39
CA LYS A 214 -32.48 17.73 3.01
C LYS A 214 -32.80 19.14 2.54
N ILE A 215 -32.06 19.63 1.55
CA ILE A 215 -32.35 20.83 0.78
C ILE A 215 -33.36 20.47 -0.32
N GLU A 216 -33.93 21.48 -1.00
CA GLU A 216 -34.87 21.34 -2.13
C GLU A 216 -34.41 20.35 -3.22
N ASN A 217 -33.11 20.19 -3.41
CA ASN A 217 -32.51 19.26 -4.37
C ASN A 217 -32.28 17.84 -3.81
N ASN A 218 -32.97 17.42 -2.78
CA ASN A 218 -32.81 16.12 -2.11
C ASN A 218 -31.42 15.80 -1.54
N ARG A 219 -30.49 16.77 -1.51
CA ARG A 219 -29.18 16.64 -0.91
C ARG A 219 -29.28 16.73 0.61
N PRO A 220 -28.79 15.75 1.40
CA PRO A 220 -28.75 15.86 2.85
C PRO A 220 -27.80 16.98 3.28
N LEU A 221 -28.15 17.70 4.33
CA LEU A 221 -27.30 18.73 4.94
C LEU A 221 -26.11 18.08 5.64
N LYS A 222 -24.94 18.68 5.52
CA LYS A 222 -23.70 18.23 6.16
C LYS A 222 -23.71 18.62 7.64
N SER A 223 -23.79 17.63 8.52
CA SER A 223 -23.80 17.81 9.97
C SER A 223 -22.39 17.99 10.56
N LEU A 224 -22.29 18.25 11.86
CA LEU A 224 -21.02 18.32 12.58
C LEU A 224 -20.23 17.01 12.49
N SER A 225 -20.92 15.87 12.64
CA SER A 225 -20.30 14.54 12.50
C SER A 225 -19.75 14.31 11.10
N ASP A 226 -20.49 14.71 10.06
CA ASP A 226 -20.07 14.60 8.67
C ASP A 226 -18.85 15.46 8.34
N SER A 227 -18.64 16.54 9.10
CA SER A 227 -17.44 17.39 9.01
C SER A 227 -16.18 16.69 9.52
N LEU A 228 -16.33 15.67 10.36
CA LEU A 228 -15.21 14.89 10.93
C LEU A 228 -15.01 13.54 10.26
N LYS A 229 -16.11 12.93 9.80
CA LYS A 229 -16.12 11.58 9.19
C LYS A 229 -15.61 11.57 7.75
N GLY A 230 -15.08 10.41 7.33
CA GLY A 230 -14.82 10.09 5.95
C GLY A 230 -13.60 10.77 5.33
N LYS A 231 -13.44 10.59 4.02
CA LYS A 231 -12.28 11.09 3.25
C LYS A 231 -12.19 12.62 3.22
N GLN A 232 -13.34 13.30 3.26
CA GLN A 232 -13.43 14.76 3.24
C GLN A 232 -13.63 15.38 4.63
N GLY A 233 -13.55 14.57 5.68
CA GLY A 233 -13.61 15.04 7.07
C GLY A 233 -12.30 15.68 7.52
N ARG A 234 -12.34 16.40 8.64
CA ARG A 234 -11.15 17.09 9.20
C ARG A 234 -9.99 16.17 9.45
N PHE A 235 -10.24 14.98 10.02
CA PHE A 235 -9.17 14.04 10.35
C PHE A 235 -8.37 13.61 9.12
N ARG A 236 -9.05 13.20 8.06
CA ARG A 236 -8.38 12.67 6.88
C ARG A 236 -7.91 13.73 5.89
N GLN A 237 -8.58 14.86 5.82
CA GLN A 237 -8.28 15.89 4.82
C GLN A 237 -7.32 16.97 5.33
N ASN A 238 -7.38 17.33 6.62
CA ASN A 238 -6.66 18.48 7.14
C ASN A 238 -5.69 18.17 8.29
N LEU A 239 -5.86 17.06 9.01
CA LEU A 239 -5.03 16.71 10.16
C LEU A 239 -4.00 15.65 9.84
N LEU A 240 -4.37 14.54 9.19
CA LEU A 240 -3.44 13.50 8.75
C LEU A 240 -2.56 13.92 7.57
N GLY A 241 -3.01 14.90 6.82
CA GLY A 241 -2.26 15.48 5.72
C GLY A 241 -2.72 16.91 5.47
N LYS A 242 -1.78 17.79 5.13
CA LYS A 242 -2.05 19.21 4.83
C LYS A 242 -1.44 19.60 3.50
N ARG A 243 -1.97 20.64 2.86
CA ARG A 243 -1.26 21.30 1.78
C ARG A 243 -0.09 22.08 2.36
N VAL A 244 1.05 21.97 1.73
CA VAL A 244 2.29 22.56 2.22
C VAL A 244 2.86 23.55 1.20
N ASP A 245 3.55 24.58 1.70
CA ASP A 245 4.34 25.51 0.90
C ASP A 245 5.68 24.86 0.50
N TYR A 246 6.45 25.52 -0.33
CA TYR A 246 7.74 25.05 -0.86
C TYR A 246 7.60 23.71 -1.60
N SER A 247 6.55 23.61 -2.38
CA SER A 247 6.28 22.45 -3.21
C SER A 247 5.93 22.87 -4.64
N ALA A 248 6.22 21.99 -5.57
CA ALA A 248 5.91 22.18 -6.98
C ALA A 248 5.49 20.86 -7.61
N ARG A 249 4.95 20.91 -8.81
CA ARG A 249 4.53 19.72 -9.55
C ARG A 249 4.79 19.92 -11.04
N SER A 250 5.34 18.91 -11.69
CA SER A 250 5.54 18.91 -13.14
C SER A 250 5.57 17.49 -13.70
N VAL A 251 5.48 17.39 -15.00
CA VAL A 251 5.65 16.14 -15.75
C VAL A 251 7.10 15.68 -15.64
N ILE A 252 7.31 14.38 -15.61
CA ILE A 252 8.65 13.76 -15.59
C ILE A 252 9.06 13.28 -16.98
N VAL A 253 10.35 13.39 -17.25
CA VAL A 253 11.00 12.83 -18.45
C VAL A 253 12.24 12.07 -18.03
N VAL A 254 12.73 11.21 -18.89
CA VAL A 254 13.95 10.44 -18.63
C VAL A 254 15.18 11.33 -18.64
N GLY A 255 16.08 11.12 -17.69
CA GLY A 255 17.39 11.75 -17.63
C GLY A 255 18.49 10.69 -17.63
N PRO A 256 18.91 10.15 -18.78
CA PRO A 256 19.87 9.05 -18.83
C PRO A 256 21.28 9.45 -18.43
N ASP A 257 21.60 10.73 -18.49
CA ASP A 257 22.89 11.33 -18.15
C ASP A 257 23.05 11.69 -16.66
N LEU A 258 21.98 11.52 -15.87
CA LEU A 258 22.00 11.78 -14.44
C LEU A 258 22.70 10.66 -13.68
N LYS A 259 23.36 11.03 -12.57
CA LYS A 259 23.83 10.06 -11.58
C LYS A 259 22.70 9.61 -10.66
N MET A 260 22.89 8.50 -9.97
CA MET A 260 21.86 7.86 -9.13
C MET A 260 21.25 8.80 -8.08
N HIS A 261 22.04 9.71 -7.56
CA HIS A 261 21.63 10.69 -6.54
C HIS A 261 21.15 12.01 -7.12
N GLU A 262 21.13 12.19 -8.44
CA GLU A 262 20.79 13.44 -9.11
C GLU A 262 19.40 13.41 -9.72
N CYS A 263 18.74 14.55 -9.74
CA CYS A 263 17.54 14.79 -10.55
C CYS A 263 17.67 16.11 -11.32
N GLY A 264 17.03 16.20 -12.47
CA GLY A 264 16.97 17.43 -13.23
C GLY A 264 15.78 18.29 -12.79
N LEU A 265 16.03 19.46 -12.24
CA LEU A 265 14.99 20.39 -11.81
C LEU A 265 14.96 21.61 -12.76
N PRO A 266 13.79 21.99 -13.34
CA PRO A 266 13.69 23.18 -14.16
C PRO A 266 14.15 24.43 -13.43
N LYS A 267 14.91 25.29 -14.08
CA LYS A 267 15.44 26.52 -13.50
C LYS A 267 14.39 27.40 -12.86
N ASP A 268 13.26 27.57 -13.55
CA ASP A 268 12.17 28.41 -13.10
C ASP A 268 11.53 27.88 -11.82
N MET A 269 11.34 26.59 -11.75
CA MET A 269 10.84 25.92 -10.55
C MET A 269 11.81 26.01 -9.38
N ALA A 270 13.10 25.82 -9.64
CA ALA A 270 14.12 25.95 -8.62
C ALA A 270 14.23 27.37 -8.06
N ALA A 271 14.12 28.39 -8.90
CA ALA A 271 14.14 29.79 -8.46
C ALA A 271 12.97 30.13 -7.52
N GLU A 272 11.79 29.60 -7.80
CA GLU A 272 10.61 29.74 -6.92
C GLU A 272 10.76 29.00 -5.59
N LEU A 273 11.18 27.74 -5.64
CA LEU A 273 11.33 26.90 -4.43
C LEU A 273 12.40 27.45 -3.48
N TYR A 274 13.54 27.87 -4.02
CA TYR A 274 14.67 28.35 -3.22
C TYR A 274 14.66 29.86 -3.00
N MET A 275 13.57 30.54 -3.30
CA MET A 275 13.48 32.00 -3.20
C MET A 275 13.99 32.58 -1.87
N PRO A 276 13.62 32.07 -0.68
CA PRO A 276 14.12 32.61 0.58
C PRO A 276 15.63 32.50 0.74
N PHE A 277 16.21 31.42 0.27
CA PHE A 277 17.65 31.19 0.32
C PHE A 277 18.39 32.09 -0.64
N ILE A 278 17.85 32.35 -1.82
CA ILE A 278 18.39 33.26 -2.81
C ILE A 278 18.36 34.70 -2.27
N ILE A 279 17.24 35.11 -1.68
CA ILE A 279 17.06 36.42 -1.08
C ILE A 279 18.10 36.65 0.04
N ARG A 280 18.26 35.65 0.91
CA ARG A 280 19.28 35.70 1.96
C ARG A 280 20.69 35.90 1.40
N LYS A 281 21.06 35.15 0.38
CA LYS A 281 22.40 35.29 -0.26
C LYS A 281 22.60 36.59 -1.02
N LEU A 282 21.53 37.11 -1.64
CA LEU A 282 21.57 38.46 -2.26
C LEU A 282 21.86 39.55 -1.24
N ILE A 283 21.25 39.46 -0.07
CA ILE A 283 21.48 40.43 1.03
C ILE A 283 22.87 40.25 1.66
N GLU A 284 23.28 39.00 1.93
CA GLU A 284 24.60 38.68 2.47
C GLU A 284 25.75 39.19 1.57
N ARG A 285 25.59 39.08 0.25
CA ARG A 285 26.57 39.58 -0.73
C ARG A 285 26.50 41.10 -0.96
N GLY A 286 25.59 41.82 -0.31
CA GLY A 286 25.43 43.26 -0.42
C GLY A 286 24.87 43.77 -1.77
N ILE A 287 24.37 42.87 -2.63
CA ILE A 287 23.80 43.23 -3.93
C ILE A 287 22.49 44.03 -3.75
N VAL A 288 21.74 43.68 -2.72
CA VAL A 288 20.49 44.36 -2.32
C VAL A 288 20.44 44.62 -0.83
N LYS A 289 19.78 45.73 -0.46
CA LYS A 289 19.65 46.12 0.94
C LYS A 289 18.32 45.71 1.58
N THR A 290 17.30 45.44 0.76
CA THR A 290 15.93 45.12 1.26
C THR A 290 15.39 43.87 0.62
N VAL A 291 14.55 43.13 1.38
CA VAL A 291 13.85 41.90 0.90
C VAL A 291 12.97 42.23 -0.30
N LYS A 292 12.29 43.37 -0.31
CA LYS A 292 11.42 43.81 -1.42
C LYS A 292 12.19 43.99 -2.73
N SER A 293 13.40 44.57 -2.65
CA SER A 293 14.26 44.72 -3.81
C SER A 293 14.85 43.38 -4.27
N ALA A 294 15.23 42.50 -3.35
CA ALA A 294 15.68 41.14 -3.64
C ALA A 294 14.60 40.32 -4.37
N LYS A 295 13.36 40.40 -3.89
CA LYS A 295 12.22 39.71 -4.53
C LYS A 295 12.03 40.17 -5.96
N LYS A 296 12.11 41.46 -6.24
CA LYS A 296 11.99 42.01 -7.61
C LYS A 296 13.12 41.48 -8.54
N ILE A 297 14.33 41.32 -8.04
CA ILE A 297 15.45 40.76 -8.81
C ILE A 297 15.18 39.27 -9.13
N VAL A 298 14.72 38.51 -8.16
CA VAL A 298 14.36 37.10 -8.38
C VAL A 298 13.20 36.99 -9.37
N ASP A 299 12.17 37.81 -9.25
CA ASP A 299 11.02 37.82 -10.16
C ASP A 299 11.42 38.18 -11.61
N ARG A 300 12.41 39.05 -11.80
CA ARG A 300 12.97 39.43 -13.10
C ARG A 300 13.91 38.38 -13.69
N ARG A 301 14.35 37.40 -12.87
CA ARG A 301 15.29 36.35 -13.26
C ARG A 301 16.62 36.89 -13.83
N ASP A 302 17.18 37.84 -13.13
CA ASP A 302 18.46 38.41 -13.52
C ASP A 302 19.58 37.31 -13.51
N PRO A 303 20.61 37.41 -14.36
CA PRO A 303 21.69 36.39 -14.45
C PRO A 303 22.35 36.07 -13.12
N VAL A 304 22.48 37.03 -12.22
CA VAL A 304 23.05 36.87 -10.87
C VAL A 304 22.26 35.84 -10.03
N VAL A 305 20.96 35.72 -10.27
CA VAL A 305 20.09 34.76 -9.56
C VAL A 305 20.52 33.33 -9.87
N TRP A 306 20.91 33.05 -11.10
CA TRP A 306 21.33 31.70 -11.50
C TRP A 306 22.63 31.28 -10.86
N ASP A 307 23.63 32.19 -10.75
CA ASP A 307 24.89 31.91 -10.08
C ASP A 307 24.70 31.63 -8.59
N ILE A 308 23.83 32.40 -7.95
CA ILE A 308 23.48 32.20 -6.55
C ILE A 308 22.71 30.89 -6.36
N LEU A 309 21.77 30.62 -7.23
CA LEU A 309 20.96 29.41 -7.18
C LEU A 309 21.82 28.16 -7.32
N GLU A 310 22.76 28.13 -8.25
CA GLU A 310 23.68 27.00 -8.41
C GLU A 310 24.48 26.71 -7.12
N ASN A 311 24.93 27.77 -6.44
CA ASN A 311 25.63 27.61 -5.17
C ASN A 311 24.71 27.17 -4.02
N VAL A 312 23.50 27.65 -3.97
CA VAL A 312 22.47 27.25 -2.95
C VAL A 312 22.06 25.81 -3.11
N LEU A 313 21.97 25.31 -4.34
CA LEU A 313 21.61 23.93 -4.61
C LEU A 313 22.62 22.91 -4.09
N LYS A 314 23.90 23.27 -4.00
CA LYS A 314 24.94 22.35 -3.52
C LYS A 314 24.68 21.96 -2.07
N GLY A 315 24.47 20.65 -1.85
CA GLY A 315 24.18 20.11 -0.52
C GLY A 315 22.78 20.36 0.01
N HIS A 316 21.85 20.84 -0.81
CA HIS A 316 20.44 21.03 -0.45
C HIS A 316 19.54 20.18 -1.34
N PRO A 317 19.22 18.93 -0.94
CA PRO A 317 18.44 18.01 -1.72
C PRO A 317 16.96 18.41 -1.79
N VAL A 318 16.27 17.90 -2.77
CA VAL A 318 14.79 17.98 -2.90
C VAL A 318 14.17 16.60 -2.77
N LEU A 319 12.94 16.54 -2.28
CA LEU A 319 12.16 15.32 -2.23
C LEU A 319 11.27 15.23 -3.46
N LEU A 320 11.34 14.11 -4.17
CA LEU A 320 10.40 13.79 -5.25
C LEU A 320 9.38 12.76 -4.76
N ASN A 321 8.13 12.97 -5.09
CA ASN A 321 7.02 12.09 -4.74
C ASN A 321 6.12 11.85 -5.95
N ARG A 322 5.73 10.60 -6.17
CA ARG A 322 4.72 10.21 -7.13
C ARG A 322 3.48 9.64 -6.42
N ALA A 323 2.32 10.15 -6.77
CA ALA A 323 1.05 9.57 -6.32
C ALA A 323 0.59 8.44 -7.29
N PRO A 324 0.07 7.30 -6.79
CA PRO A 324 -0.11 6.97 -5.37
C PRO A 324 1.20 6.55 -4.69
N THR A 325 1.41 6.99 -3.45
CA THR A 325 2.54 6.56 -2.63
C THR A 325 2.20 5.23 -1.96
N LEU A 326 2.57 4.12 -2.59
CA LEU A 326 2.22 2.78 -2.13
C LEU A 326 3.13 2.28 -1.00
N HIS A 327 4.39 2.67 -1.03
CA HIS A 327 5.41 2.30 -0.05
C HIS A 327 6.40 3.45 0.15
N ARG A 328 7.31 3.31 1.09
CA ARG A 328 8.23 4.39 1.48
C ARG A 328 9.13 4.88 0.34
N LEU A 329 9.44 4.03 -0.65
CA LEU A 329 10.24 4.42 -1.82
C LEU A 329 9.48 5.30 -2.83
N GLY A 330 8.19 5.54 -2.62
CA GLY A 330 7.42 6.53 -3.36
C GLY A 330 7.79 7.98 -3.06
N ILE A 331 8.62 8.21 -2.03
CA ILE A 331 9.21 9.51 -1.68
C ILE A 331 10.71 9.31 -1.52
N GLN A 332 11.52 9.93 -2.37
CA GLN A 332 12.98 9.83 -2.31
C GLN A 332 13.62 11.21 -2.49
N ALA A 333 14.78 11.40 -1.87
CA ALA A 333 15.57 12.60 -2.01
C ALA A 333 16.54 12.50 -3.18
N PHE A 334 16.75 13.61 -3.84
CA PHE A 334 17.72 13.75 -4.93
C PHE A 334 18.47 15.09 -4.80
N GLN A 335 19.71 15.11 -5.20
CA GLN A 335 20.45 16.34 -5.38
C GLN A 335 19.99 16.98 -6.70
N PRO A 336 19.40 18.20 -6.68
CA PRO A 336 18.91 18.82 -7.90
C PRO A 336 20.04 19.33 -8.76
N LYS A 337 19.88 19.19 -10.07
CA LYS A 337 20.72 19.78 -11.12
C LYS A 337 19.83 20.67 -12.00
N LEU A 338 20.25 21.88 -12.24
CA LEU A 338 19.49 22.82 -13.07
C LEU A 338 19.45 22.35 -14.51
N ILE A 339 18.27 22.34 -15.08
CA ILE A 339 18.03 21.99 -16.49
C ILE A 339 17.14 23.04 -17.16
N GLU A 340 17.26 23.15 -18.47
CA GLU A 340 16.33 23.93 -19.29
C GLU A 340 15.00 23.16 -19.49
N GLY A 341 13.93 23.87 -19.75
CA GLY A 341 12.62 23.31 -19.99
C GLY A 341 11.70 23.38 -18.77
N LYS A 342 10.58 22.68 -18.82
CA LYS A 342 9.53 22.68 -17.79
C LYS A 342 9.30 21.32 -17.14
N ALA A 343 9.92 20.27 -17.65
CA ALA A 343 9.78 18.91 -17.16
C ALA A 343 10.92 18.53 -16.21
N ILE A 344 10.62 17.74 -15.20
CA ILE A 344 11.60 17.21 -14.26
C ILE A 344 12.28 16.00 -14.94
N ARG A 345 13.62 15.93 -14.89
CA ARG A 345 14.35 14.74 -15.33
C ARG A 345 14.55 13.79 -14.17
N LEU A 346 14.17 12.54 -14.39
CA LEU A 346 14.29 11.46 -13.41
C LEU A 346 15.30 10.42 -13.89
N HIS A 347 16.12 9.93 -12.97
CA HIS A 347 17.05 8.84 -13.24
C HIS A 347 16.28 7.55 -13.61
N PRO A 348 16.66 6.85 -14.68
CA PRO A 348 15.92 5.68 -15.15
C PRO A 348 15.81 4.55 -14.12
N LEU A 349 16.84 4.34 -13.31
CA LEU A 349 16.85 3.29 -12.29
C LEU A 349 15.93 3.60 -11.10
N ALA A 350 15.60 4.86 -10.86
CA ALA A 350 14.67 5.26 -9.81
C ALA A 350 13.19 4.97 -10.16
N CYS A 351 12.87 4.78 -11.43
CA CYS A 351 11.49 4.57 -11.90
C CYS A 351 10.79 3.39 -11.24
N THR A 352 11.50 2.31 -10.97
CA THR A 352 10.95 1.11 -10.34
C THR A 352 10.46 1.39 -8.92
N GLY A 353 11.23 2.16 -8.12
CA GLY A 353 10.86 2.54 -6.77
C GLY A 353 9.60 3.43 -6.71
N PHE A 354 9.45 4.32 -7.65
CA PHE A 354 8.26 5.18 -7.79
C PHE A 354 7.10 4.50 -8.53
N ASN A 355 7.32 3.36 -9.15
CA ASN A 355 6.40 2.76 -10.12
C ASN A 355 5.97 3.79 -11.19
N ALA A 356 6.96 4.54 -11.70
CA ALA A 356 6.77 5.64 -12.65
C ALA A 356 7.13 5.21 -14.06
N ASP A 357 6.41 5.73 -15.03
CA ASP A 357 6.73 5.68 -16.45
C ASP A 357 6.68 7.09 -17.06
N PHE A 358 7.10 7.22 -18.30
CA PHE A 358 7.22 8.52 -18.96
C PHE A 358 6.12 8.76 -19.99
N ASP A 359 4.92 8.26 -19.73
CA ASP A 359 3.74 8.40 -20.60
C ASP A 359 2.89 9.64 -20.29
N GLY A 360 3.37 10.52 -19.42
CA GLY A 360 2.67 11.72 -18.96
C GLY A 360 2.53 11.80 -17.45
N ASP A 361 3.21 10.93 -16.72
CA ASP A 361 3.24 10.96 -15.26
C ASP A 361 3.79 12.29 -14.73
N GLN A 362 3.24 12.72 -13.61
CA GLN A 362 3.67 13.90 -12.88
C GLN A 362 4.24 13.52 -11.52
N MET A 363 5.22 14.27 -11.06
CA MET A 363 5.77 14.14 -9.72
C MET A 363 5.74 15.47 -8.97
N ALA A 364 5.50 15.39 -7.67
CA ALA A 364 5.60 16.52 -6.77
C ALA A 364 7.05 16.68 -6.28
N VAL A 365 7.47 17.93 -6.14
CA VAL A 365 8.77 18.30 -5.58
C VAL A 365 8.54 19.00 -4.26
N HIS A 366 9.24 18.61 -3.22
CA HIS A 366 9.20 19.26 -1.91
C HIS A 366 10.61 19.66 -1.46
N LEU A 367 10.73 20.81 -0.84
CA LEU A 367 11.98 21.33 -0.36
C LEU A 367 12.09 21.18 1.16
N PRO A 368 13.06 20.42 1.68
CA PRO A 368 13.42 20.45 3.10
C PRO A 368 13.92 21.83 3.50
N LEU A 369 13.44 22.40 4.60
CA LEU A 369 13.77 23.78 5.01
C LEU A 369 14.80 23.82 6.13
N GLY A 370 14.63 23.03 7.18
CA GLY A 370 15.53 23.00 8.33
C GLY A 370 16.79 22.20 8.06
N ASN A 371 17.88 22.53 8.74
CA ASN A 371 19.14 21.79 8.62
C ASN A 371 18.98 20.31 9.02
N GLU A 372 18.16 20.03 10.01
CA GLU A 372 17.84 18.66 10.44
C GLU A 372 17.13 17.87 9.33
N ALA A 373 16.12 18.50 8.70
CA ALA A 373 15.40 17.89 7.58
C ALA A 373 16.30 17.68 6.36
N VAL A 374 17.19 18.63 6.05
CA VAL A 374 18.18 18.50 4.98
C VAL A 374 19.12 17.33 5.25
N LEU A 375 19.61 17.19 6.49
CA LEU A 375 20.50 16.11 6.88
C LEU A 375 19.81 14.74 6.82
N GLU A 376 18.58 14.63 7.28
CA GLU A 376 17.77 13.41 7.16
C GLU A 376 17.53 13.04 5.69
N ALA A 377 17.21 14.01 4.84
CA ALA A 377 17.05 13.78 3.41
C ALA A 377 18.34 13.27 2.75
N GLN A 378 19.49 13.78 3.14
CA GLN A 378 20.79 13.34 2.59
C GLN A 378 21.19 11.94 3.07
N ILE A 379 20.96 11.61 4.34
CA ILE A 379 21.45 10.36 4.92
C ILE A 379 20.46 9.21 4.73
N LEU A 380 19.18 9.44 4.98
CA LEU A 380 18.17 8.39 5.03
C LEU A 380 17.37 8.23 3.74
N MET A 381 17.10 9.34 3.05
CA MET A 381 16.13 9.37 1.95
C MET A 381 16.77 9.46 0.57
N LEU A 382 18.08 9.66 0.46
CA LEU A 382 18.74 9.77 -0.83
C LEU A 382 18.54 8.49 -1.65
N CYS A 383 18.23 8.61 -2.92
CA CYS A 383 17.96 7.47 -3.79
C CYS A 383 19.13 6.47 -3.84
N ALA A 384 20.37 6.98 -3.84
CA ALA A 384 21.58 6.16 -3.83
C ALA A 384 21.70 5.26 -2.59
N HIS A 385 21.07 5.61 -1.47
CA HIS A 385 21.09 4.83 -0.24
C HIS A 385 19.93 3.83 -0.14
N ASN A 386 18.93 3.92 -1.00
CA ASN A 386 17.72 3.08 -0.99
C ASN A 386 17.74 2.09 -2.17
N ILE A 387 18.78 1.30 -2.26
CA ILE A 387 18.96 0.31 -3.34
C ILE A 387 18.11 -0.94 -3.11
N LEU A 388 17.95 -1.36 -1.84
CA LEU A 388 17.22 -2.58 -1.48
C LEU A 388 15.74 -2.29 -1.20
N ASN A 389 14.88 -3.23 -1.62
CA ASN A 389 13.46 -3.16 -1.31
C ASN A 389 13.21 -3.59 0.16
N PRO A 390 12.52 -2.76 0.97
CA PRO A 390 12.20 -3.12 2.34
C PRO A 390 11.27 -4.34 2.49
N ALA A 391 10.55 -4.73 1.45
CA ALA A 391 9.63 -5.87 1.50
C ALA A 391 10.34 -7.23 1.45
N ASN A 392 11.35 -7.39 0.62
CA ASN A 392 12.02 -8.67 0.35
C ASN A 392 13.56 -8.61 0.39
N GLY A 393 14.14 -7.44 0.54
CA GLY A 393 15.60 -7.26 0.55
C GLY A 393 16.30 -7.42 -0.81
N ALA A 394 15.56 -7.63 -1.88
CA ALA A 394 16.12 -7.66 -3.22
C ALA A 394 16.41 -6.25 -3.74
N PRO A 395 17.43 -6.05 -4.60
CA PRO A 395 17.64 -4.76 -5.23
C PRO A 395 16.42 -4.31 -6.04
N ILE A 396 15.99 -3.07 -5.83
CA ILE A 396 14.87 -2.47 -6.57
C ILE A 396 15.38 -1.64 -7.75
N THR A 397 16.54 -1.05 -7.63
CA THR A 397 17.20 -0.24 -8.66
C THR A 397 17.97 -1.13 -9.64
N VAL A 398 17.24 -1.96 -10.37
CA VAL A 398 17.81 -2.88 -11.36
C VAL A 398 17.65 -2.27 -12.75
N PRO A 399 18.68 -2.31 -13.62
CA PRO A 399 18.54 -1.93 -15.01
C PRO A 399 17.37 -2.64 -15.69
N SER A 400 16.68 -1.96 -16.59
CA SER A 400 15.50 -2.46 -17.30
C SER A 400 15.53 -2.06 -18.76
N GLN A 401 14.67 -2.69 -19.56
CA GLN A 401 14.47 -2.38 -20.97
C GLN A 401 15.81 -2.31 -21.76
N ASP A 402 16.14 -1.17 -22.38
CA ASP A 402 17.30 -1.03 -23.25
C ASP A 402 18.63 -1.29 -22.53
N MET A 403 18.73 -0.97 -21.25
CA MET A 403 19.92 -1.23 -20.46
C MET A 403 20.22 -2.73 -20.37
N VAL A 404 19.18 -3.52 -20.04
CA VAL A 404 19.30 -4.98 -19.96
C VAL A 404 19.58 -5.57 -21.34
N LEU A 405 18.86 -5.09 -22.35
CA LEU A 405 19.02 -5.59 -23.72
C LEU A 405 20.44 -5.36 -24.25
N GLY A 406 21.00 -4.18 -24.01
CA GLY A 406 22.38 -3.87 -24.39
C GLY A 406 23.41 -4.77 -23.70
N LEU A 407 23.27 -4.98 -22.39
CA LEU A 407 24.16 -5.87 -21.64
C LEU A 407 24.00 -7.34 -22.05
N TYR A 408 22.78 -7.77 -22.32
CA TYR A 408 22.53 -9.12 -22.84
C TYR A 408 23.18 -9.33 -24.20
N TYR A 409 23.03 -8.38 -25.10
CA TYR A 409 23.58 -8.45 -26.44
C TYR A 409 25.11 -8.63 -26.43
N ILE A 410 25.82 -7.82 -25.62
CA ILE A 410 27.30 -7.91 -25.57
C ILE A 410 27.79 -9.18 -24.88
N THR A 411 27.04 -9.74 -23.95
CA THR A 411 27.46 -10.95 -23.22
C THR A 411 27.10 -12.25 -23.87
N LYS A 412 26.29 -12.22 -24.94
CA LYS A 412 25.87 -13.41 -25.66
C LYS A 412 26.98 -13.91 -26.62
N PRO A 413 27.41 -15.18 -26.54
CA PRO A 413 28.39 -15.75 -27.46
C PRO A 413 27.76 -16.08 -28.81
N ARG A 414 28.51 -15.96 -29.88
CA ARG A 414 28.18 -16.37 -31.24
C ARG A 414 29.26 -17.31 -31.78
N LYS A 415 28.87 -18.49 -32.23
CA LYS A 415 29.75 -19.44 -32.84
C LYS A 415 30.12 -18.95 -34.26
N GLY A 416 31.39 -19.16 -34.67
CA GLY A 416 31.85 -18.74 -35.98
C GLY A 416 32.11 -17.23 -36.14
N ALA A 417 32.12 -16.48 -35.02
CA ALA A 417 32.48 -15.08 -35.05
C ALA A 417 33.96 -14.87 -35.35
N LYS A 418 34.30 -13.73 -35.99
CA LYS A 418 35.70 -13.41 -36.36
C LYS A 418 36.57 -13.32 -35.09
N GLY A 419 37.67 -14.04 -35.07
CA GLY A 419 38.62 -14.07 -33.97
C GLY A 419 38.30 -15.12 -32.89
N GLU A 420 37.38 -16.07 -33.14
CA GLU A 420 37.12 -17.18 -32.23
C GLU A 420 38.37 -18.00 -31.94
N GLY A 421 38.59 -18.31 -30.66
CA GLY A 421 39.70 -19.14 -30.20
C GLY A 421 41.06 -18.39 -30.03
N LEU A 422 41.12 -17.09 -30.27
CA LEU A 422 42.34 -16.33 -30.04
C LEU A 422 42.65 -16.23 -28.53
N LYS A 423 43.95 -16.19 -28.24
CA LYS A 423 44.47 -16.08 -26.87
C LYS A 423 45.07 -14.71 -26.66
N PHE A 424 44.69 -14.08 -25.58
CA PHE A 424 45.16 -12.74 -25.17
C PHE A 424 45.86 -12.78 -23.83
N TYR A 425 46.85 -11.93 -23.67
CA TYR A 425 47.62 -11.84 -22.41
C TYR A 425 46.96 -10.94 -21.38
N SER A 426 46.18 -9.95 -21.82
CA SER A 426 45.52 -9.01 -20.92
C SER A 426 44.16 -8.53 -21.47
N PRO A 427 43.25 -8.04 -20.64
CA PRO A 427 42.01 -7.44 -21.12
C PRO A 427 42.21 -6.23 -22.04
N GLU A 428 43.26 -5.42 -21.81
CA GLU A 428 43.57 -4.26 -22.64
C GLU A 428 43.91 -4.66 -24.06
N GLU A 429 44.62 -5.79 -24.25
CA GLU A 429 44.95 -6.34 -25.58
C GLU A 429 43.70 -6.71 -26.36
N VAL A 430 42.68 -7.24 -25.66
CA VAL A 430 41.39 -7.57 -26.29
C VAL A 430 40.71 -6.32 -26.83
N ILE A 431 40.76 -5.21 -26.12
CA ILE A 431 40.15 -3.94 -26.55
C ILE A 431 40.88 -3.37 -27.75
N ILE A 432 42.19 -3.44 -27.78
CA ILE A 432 42.99 -3.02 -28.92
C ILE A 432 42.61 -3.89 -30.14
N ALA A 433 42.51 -5.20 -29.96
CA ALA A 433 42.14 -6.13 -31.03
C ALA A 433 40.71 -5.85 -31.55
N LEU A 434 39.79 -5.48 -30.69
CA LEU A 434 38.44 -5.09 -31.07
C LEU A 434 38.42 -3.77 -31.86
N ASN A 435 39.18 -2.77 -31.44
CA ASN A 435 39.28 -1.49 -32.14
C ASN A 435 39.90 -1.64 -33.53
N GLU A 436 40.89 -2.52 -33.66
CA GLU A 436 41.50 -2.90 -34.96
C GLU A 436 40.61 -3.85 -35.78
N LYS A 437 39.42 -4.22 -35.29
CA LYS A 437 38.49 -5.16 -35.94
C LYS A 437 39.10 -6.54 -36.20
N ALA A 438 40.08 -6.94 -35.42
CA ALA A 438 40.68 -8.26 -35.48
C ALA A 438 39.78 -9.35 -34.89
N VAL A 439 38.96 -8.96 -33.89
CA VAL A 439 37.98 -9.82 -33.24
C VAL A 439 36.61 -9.18 -33.29
N ASP A 440 35.56 -10.01 -33.25
CA ASP A 440 34.17 -9.57 -33.13
C ASP A 440 33.76 -9.53 -31.67
N LEU A 441 32.74 -8.72 -31.36
CA LEU A 441 32.19 -8.51 -29.99
C LEU A 441 31.71 -9.82 -29.34
N HIS A 442 31.15 -10.74 -30.15
CA HIS A 442 30.58 -12.01 -29.70
C HIS A 442 31.53 -13.21 -29.78
N ALA A 443 32.78 -12.98 -30.19
CA ALA A 443 33.76 -14.04 -30.34
C ALA A 443 34.16 -14.66 -28.98
N GLN A 444 34.19 -15.98 -28.93
CA GLN A 444 34.76 -16.68 -27.76
C GLN A 444 36.27 -16.65 -27.84
N ILE A 445 36.90 -16.15 -26.81
CA ILE A 445 38.34 -15.98 -26.69
C ILE A 445 38.86 -16.52 -25.36
N GLN A 446 40.15 -16.72 -25.27
CA GLN A 446 40.83 -17.05 -24.01
C GLN A 446 41.67 -15.87 -23.56
N VAL A 447 41.42 -15.41 -22.34
CA VAL A 447 42.10 -14.23 -21.79
C VAL A 447 42.71 -14.58 -20.45
N LYS A 448 43.91 -14.08 -20.18
CA LYS A 448 44.54 -14.15 -18.86
C LYS A 448 44.07 -12.99 -18.06
N ILE A 449 43.37 -13.28 -16.98
CA ILE A 449 42.76 -12.29 -16.09
C ILE A 449 43.29 -12.40 -14.66
N LYS A 450 43.22 -11.28 -13.95
CA LYS A 450 43.33 -11.24 -12.48
C LYS A 450 41.95 -11.34 -11.90
N ASP A 451 41.70 -12.39 -11.19
CA ASP A 451 40.40 -12.64 -10.54
C ASP A 451 40.57 -12.61 -9.02
N VAL A 452 39.47 -12.42 -8.32
CA VAL A 452 39.43 -12.34 -6.85
C VAL A 452 38.56 -13.46 -6.35
N ASP A 453 39.12 -14.28 -5.45
CA ASP A 453 38.37 -15.36 -4.82
C ASP A 453 37.33 -14.83 -3.82
N HIS A 454 36.42 -15.69 -3.38
CA HIS A 454 35.42 -15.39 -2.33
C HIS A 454 36.08 -14.88 -1.03
N ALA A 455 37.30 -15.29 -0.76
CA ALA A 455 38.11 -14.87 0.37
C ALA A 455 38.86 -13.54 0.16
N GLY A 456 38.77 -12.89 -1.02
CA GLY A 456 39.44 -11.65 -1.34
C GLY A 456 40.90 -11.80 -1.84
N ASN A 457 41.36 -13.03 -2.11
CA ASN A 457 42.70 -13.26 -2.62
C ASN A 457 42.73 -13.12 -4.14
N GLU A 458 43.71 -12.35 -4.64
CA GLU A 458 43.92 -12.21 -6.09
C GLU A 458 44.70 -13.43 -6.64
N TYR A 459 44.21 -14.00 -7.73
CA TYR A 459 44.88 -15.02 -8.47
C TYR A 459 44.77 -14.79 -9.98
N VAL A 460 45.71 -15.32 -10.73
CA VAL A 460 45.75 -15.12 -12.16
C VAL A 460 45.55 -16.43 -12.89
N HIS A 461 44.58 -16.48 -13.79
CA HIS A 461 44.31 -17.68 -14.59
C HIS A 461 43.81 -17.33 -15.98
N MET A 462 43.87 -18.33 -16.86
CA MET A 462 43.30 -18.22 -18.20
C MET A 462 41.83 -18.65 -18.14
N ILE A 463 40.95 -17.79 -18.64
CA ILE A 463 39.51 -18.06 -18.70
C ILE A 463 39.02 -17.99 -20.16
N GLU A 464 38.09 -18.87 -20.48
CA GLU A 464 37.34 -18.77 -21.71
C GLU A 464 36.15 -17.85 -21.54
N THR A 465 36.08 -16.79 -22.33
CA THR A 465 35.11 -15.73 -22.22
C THR A 465 34.81 -15.11 -23.58
N THR A 466 33.95 -14.13 -23.65
CA THR A 466 33.66 -13.36 -24.86
C THR A 466 34.25 -11.96 -24.76
N VAL A 467 34.49 -11.31 -25.88
CA VAL A 467 34.98 -9.93 -25.91
C VAL A 467 34.04 -8.97 -25.17
N GLY A 468 32.71 -9.15 -25.30
CA GLY A 468 31.72 -8.34 -24.64
C GLY A 468 31.76 -8.47 -23.11
N ARG A 469 32.01 -9.68 -22.57
CA ARG A 469 32.20 -9.90 -21.15
C ARG A 469 33.45 -9.23 -20.59
N VAL A 470 34.51 -9.19 -21.37
CA VAL A 470 35.73 -8.43 -21.02
C VAL A 470 35.42 -6.94 -20.89
N ILE A 471 34.61 -6.38 -21.78
CA ILE A 471 34.19 -4.97 -21.71
C ILE A 471 33.33 -4.74 -20.49
N LEU A 472 32.38 -5.62 -20.19
CA LEU A 472 31.53 -5.51 -19.01
C LEU A 472 32.36 -5.48 -17.71
N ASN A 473 33.36 -6.36 -17.61
CA ASN A 473 34.16 -6.49 -16.40
C ASN A 473 35.13 -5.32 -16.17
N GLN A 474 35.30 -4.42 -17.13
CA GLN A 474 36.03 -3.16 -16.88
C GLN A 474 35.30 -2.20 -15.94
N PHE A 475 33.96 -2.31 -15.89
CA PHE A 475 33.12 -1.45 -15.06
C PHE A 475 32.76 -2.10 -13.72
N THR A 476 33.17 -3.36 -13.50
CA THR A 476 32.98 -4.02 -12.21
C THR A 476 33.95 -3.48 -11.15
N PRO A 477 33.55 -3.44 -9.87
CA PRO A 477 34.46 -3.07 -8.79
C PRO A 477 35.67 -3.98 -8.71
N LYS A 478 36.82 -3.42 -8.30
CA LYS A 478 38.10 -4.15 -8.26
C LYS A 478 38.09 -5.39 -7.36
N ASN A 479 37.26 -5.41 -6.33
CA ASN A 479 37.18 -6.52 -5.36
C ASN A 479 36.06 -7.50 -5.68
N PHE A 480 35.58 -7.51 -6.90
CA PHE A 480 34.47 -8.37 -7.31
C PHE A 480 34.95 -9.44 -8.27
N PRO A 481 34.49 -10.72 -8.16
CA PRO A 481 34.85 -11.80 -9.07
C PRO A 481 34.49 -11.49 -10.52
N TYR A 482 35.24 -12.09 -11.44
CA TYR A 482 35.00 -11.90 -12.88
C TYR A 482 33.64 -12.47 -13.29
N ILE A 483 32.84 -11.64 -13.93
CA ILE A 483 31.50 -12.02 -14.41
C ILE A 483 31.64 -12.68 -15.77
N ASN A 484 31.39 -14.00 -15.84
CA ASN A 484 31.46 -14.81 -17.06
C ASN A 484 30.16 -15.53 -17.37
N THR A 485 29.03 -14.85 -17.17
CA THR A 485 27.71 -15.37 -17.44
C THR A 485 26.95 -14.50 -18.42
N LEU A 486 25.95 -15.07 -19.08
CA LEU A 486 25.01 -14.31 -19.89
C LEU A 486 24.18 -13.39 -18.98
N ILE A 487 24.17 -12.11 -19.24
CA ILE A 487 23.49 -11.12 -18.42
C ILE A 487 22.00 -11.05 -18.80
N THR A 488 21.15 -11.49 -17.90
CA THR A 488 19.70 -11.31 -17.96
C THR A 488 19.26 -10.38 -16.81
N LYS A 489 18.03 -9.93 -16.82
CA LYS A 489 17.49 -9.10 -15.71
C LYS A 489 17.60 -9.80 -14.35
N LYS A 490 17.40 -11.14 -14.33
CA LYS A 490 17.52 -11.95 -13.12
C LYS A 490 18.95 -12.03 -12.63
N SER A 491 19.88 -12.43 -13.52
CA SER A 491 21.32 -12.54 -13.17
C SER A 491 21.91 -11.19 -12.74
N LEU A 492 21.47 -10.10 -13.37
CA LEU A 492 21.91 -8.77 -13.02
C LEU A 492 21.44 -8.36 -11.61
N ARG A 493 20.23 -8.73 -11.23
CA ARG A 493 19.73 -8.52 -9.87
C ARG A 493 20.60 -9.23 -8.84
N ASP A 494 20.97 -10.47 -9.09
CA ASP A 494 21.83 -11.25 -8.19
C ASP A 494 23.23 -10.62 -8.09
N ILE A 495 23.81 -10.21 -9.22
CA ILE A 495 25.09 -9.51 -9.27
C ILE A 495 25.05 -8.21 -8.46
N ILE A 496 24.01 -7.40 -8.62
CA ILE A 496 23.84 -6.14 -7.86
C ILE A 496 23.74 -6.42 -6.37
N SER A 497 23.01 -7.46 -5.97
CA SER A 497 22.92 -7.88 -4.57
C SER A 497 24.28 -8.26 -4.01
N ASP A 498 25.08 -9.01 -4.75
CA ASP A 498 26.41 -9.43 -4.33
C ASP A 498 27.40 -8.25 -4.27
N VAL A 499 27.34 -7.32 -5.23
CA VAL A 499 28.12 -6.09 -5.20
C VAL A 499 27.77 -5.25 -3.98
N PHE A 500 26.48 -5.11 -3.67
CA PHE A 500 26.02 -4.39 -2.49
C PHE A 500 26.58 -4.97 -1.19
N LYS A 501 26.54 -6.28 -1.05
CA LYS A 501 27.03 -6.98 0.14
C LYS A 501 28.55 -6.84 0.33
N ARG A 502 29.31 -6.94 -0.77
CA ARG A 502 30.80 -6.94 -0.73
C ARG A 502 31.40 -5.56 -0.71
N CYS A 503 30.86 -4.65 -1.51
CA CYS A 503 31.50 -3.37 -1.80
C CYS A 503 30.84 -2.16 -1.10
N GLY A 504 29.61 -2.35 -0.56
CA GLY A 504 28.88 -1.28 0.10
C GLY A 504 28.05 -0.41 -0.86
N VAL A 505 27.34 0.56 -0.28
CA VAL A 505 26.30 1.36 -0.97
C VAL A 505 26.88 2.26 -2.05
N ASP A 506 27.94 3.00 -1.73
CA ASP A 506 28.51 4.03 -2.64
C ASP A 506 29.10 3.42 -3.92
N VAL A 507 29.82 2.30 -3.74
CA VAL A 507 30.42 1.58 -4.86
C VAL A 507 29.31 0.94 -5.72
N THR A 508 28.26 0.45 -5.11
CA THR A 508 27.10 -0.11 -5.82
C THR A 508 26.38 0.96 -6.63
N ALA A 509 26.19 2.16 -6.10
CA ALA A 509 25.57 3.27 -6.82
C ALA A 509 26.39 3.66 -8.06
N LYS A 510 27.71 3.75 -7.92
CA LYS A 510 28.60 4.00 -9.05
C LYS A 510 28.55 2.88 -10.09
N PHE A 511 28.58 1.64 -9.63
CA PHE A 511 28.48 0.47 -10.51
C PHE A 511 27.15 0.46 -11.30
N LEU A 512 26.05 0.83 -10.68
CA LEU A 512 24.75 0.96 -11.34
C LEU A 512 24.76 2.04 -12.43
N ASP A 513 25.37 3.19 -12.15
CA ASP A 513 25.52 4.25 -13.16
C ASP A 513 26.37 3.81 -14.33
N ASP A 514 27.51 3.16 -14.07
CA ASP A 514 28.42 2.68 -15.09
C ASP A 514 27.75 1.59 -15.97
N ILE A 515 27.01 0.68 -15.36
CA ILE A 515 26.22 -0.36 -16.09
C ILE A 515 25.11 0.26 -16.92
N LYS A 516 24.41 1.23 -16.39
CA LYS A 516 23.38 1.96 -17.13
C LYS A 516 23.94 2.58 -18.40
N ASP A 517 25.05 3.31 -18.28
CA ASP A 517 25.70 3.98 -19.40
C ASP A 517 26.23 2.98 -20.42
N LEU A 518 26.84 1.88 -19.96
CA LEU A 518 27.27 0.80 -20.81
C LEU A 518 26.09 0.14 -21.56
N GLY A 519 25.01 -0.16 -20.86
CA GLY A 519 23.82 -0.79 -21.46
C GLY A 519 23.20 0.07 -22.55
N TYR A 520 23.00 1.34 -22.31
CA TYR A 520 22.48 2.26 -23.33
C TYR A 520 23.42 2.39 -24.52
N ARG A 521 24.74 2.56 -24.30
CA ARG A 521 25.72 2.66 -25.38
C ARG A 521 25.75 1.40 -26.23
N MET A 522 25.75 0.24 -25.62
CA MET A 522 25.82 -1.02 -26.33
C MET A 522 24.50 -1.36 -27.06
N ALA A 523 23.38 -1.00 -26.53
CA ALA A 523 22.08 -1.12 -27.23
C ALA A 523 22.05 -0.23 -28.48
N PHE A 524 22.59 0.96 -28.40
CA PHE A 524 22.71 1.89 -29.52
C PHE A 524 23.71 1.38 -30.57
N GLU A 525 24.93 1.01 -30.18
CA GLU A 525 25.96 0.51 -31.07
C GLU A 525 25.54 -0.82 -31.74
N GLY A 526 24.82 -1.68 -31.03
CA GLY A 526 24.29 -2.93 -31.56
C GLY A 526 23.21 -2.74 -32.60
N GLY A 527 22.59 -1.56 -32.68
CA GLY A 527 21.54 -1.27 -33.65
C GLY A 527 20.33 -2.20 -33.52
N LEU A 528 19.96 -2.55 -32.28
CA LEU A 528 18.93 -3.52 -31.97
C LEU A 528 17.56 -3.00 -32.40
N SER A 529 16.95 -3.69 -33.38
CA SER A 529 15.63 -3.38 -33.89
C SER A 529 14.89 -4.65 -34.25
N PHE A 530 13.60 -4.59 -34.43
CA PHE A 530 12.78 -5.73 -34.85
C PHE A 530 11.73 -5.33 -35.88
N ASN A 531 11.29 -6.30 -36.67
CA ASN A 531 10.16 -6.13 -37.55
C ASN A 531 9.17 -7.31 -37.42
N LEU A 532 8.07 -7.25 -38.14
CA LEU A 532 7.06 -8.31 -38.11
C LEU A 532 7.57 -9.66 -38.60
N ALA A 533 8.57 -9.68 -39.48
CA ALA A 533 9.18 -10.92 -40.03
C ALA A 533 9.96 -11.69 -38.94
N ASP A 534 10.48 -11.00 -37.93
CA ASP A 534 11.19 -11.63 -36.79
C ASP A 534 10.29 -12.51 -35.93
N VAL A 535 8.97 -12.30 -35.99
CA VAL A 535 7.99 -13.20 -35.37
C VAL A 535 7.87 -14.45 -36.25
N ILE A 536 8.37 -15.59 -35.77
CA ILE A 536 8.29 -16.86 -36.47
C ILE A 536 6.94 -17.51 -36.20
N VAL A 537 6.28 -17.99 -37.21
CA VAL A 537 5.12 -18.90 -37.08
C VAL A 537 5.62 -20.32 -37.37
N PRO A 538 5.46 -21.25 -36.43
CA PRO A 538 5.91 -22.63 -36.62
C PRO A 538 5.23 -23.29 -37.82
N GLU A 539 5.97 -23.94 -38.67
CA GLU A 539 5.40 -24.71 -39.78
C GLU A 539 4.54 -25.89 -39.32
N GLU A 540 4.84 -26.41 -38.14
CA GLU A 540 4.10 -27.50 -37.50
C GLU A 540 2.73 -27.05 -36.92
N LYS A 541 2.41 -25.76 -36.97
CA LYS A 541 1.15 -25.22 -36.43
C LYS A 541 -0.07 -25.92 -36.99
N ASP A 542 -0.16 -26.04 -38.31
CA ASP A 542 -1.32 -26.65 -38.98
C ASP A 542 -1.48 -28.13 -38.65
N ALA A 543 -0.36 -28.88 -38.53
CA ALA A 543 -0.40 -30.28 -38.12
C ALA A 543 -0.88 -30.46 -36.68
N LEU A 544 -0.41 -29.63 -35.75
CA LEU A 544 -0.84 -29.65 -34.34
C LEU A 544 -2.31 -29.24 -34.17
N LEU A 545 -2.79 -28.28 -34.94
CA LEU A 545 -4.18 -27.90 -34.96
C LEU A 545 -5.08 -29.01 -35.49
N GLN A 546 -4.66 -29.71 -36.54
CA GLN A 546 -5.41 -30.86 -37.08
C GLN A 546 -5.48 -32.00 -36.07
N GLU A 547 -4.38 -32.32 -35.38
CA GLU A 547 -4.38 -33.30 -34.28
C GLU A 547 -5.41 -32.92 -33.20
N GLY A 548 -5.47 -31.63 -32.83
CA GLY A 548 -6.43 -31.10 -31.89
C GLY A 548 -7.88 -31.26 -32.36
N TYR A 549 -8.16 -30.96 -33.62
CA TYR A 549 -9.51 -31.13 -34.20
C TYR A 549 -9.92 -32.61 -34.23
N ASP A 550 -9.03 -33.52 -34.55
CA ASP A 550 -9.31 -34.95 -34.59
C ASP A 550 -9.69 -35.49 -33.19
N GLN A 551 -8.97 -35.04 -32.15
CA GLN A 551 -9.30 -35.36 -30.74
C GLN A 551 -10.62 -34.75 -30.27
N VAL A 552 -10.94 -33.53 -30.69
CA VAL A 552 -12.23 -32.89 -30.40
C VAL A 552 -13.39 -33.64 -31.06
N GLU A 553 -13.22 -34.11 -32.29
CA GLU A 553 -14.20 -34.92 -33.01
C GLU A 553 -14.47 -36.25 -32.30
N GLU A 554 -13.42 -36.92 -31.80
CA GLU A 554 -13.55 -38.13 -31.00
C GLU A 554 -14.39 -37.88 -29.72
N VAL A 555 -14.08 -36.80 -29.01
CA VAL A 555 -14.88 -36.41 -27.80
C VAL A 555 -16.33 -36.10 -28.15
N MET A 556 -16.57 -35.43 -29.27
CA MET A 556 -17.94 -35.17 -29.75
C MET A 556 -18.69 -36.46 -30.12
N ASN A 557 -18.01 -37.42 -30.73
CA ASN A 557 -18.59 -38.72 -31.05
C ASN A 557 -18.94 -39.49 -29.76
N ASN A 558 -18.07 -39.51 -28.77
CA ASN A 558 -18.33 -40.11 -27.47
C ASN A 558 -19.52 -39.46 -26.76
N TYR A 559 -19.66 -38.14 -26.85
CA TYR A 559 -20.82 -37.44 -26.34
C TYR A 559 -22.14 -37.82 -27.10
N ASN A 560 -22.09 -37.85 -28.40
CA ASN A 560 -23.24 -38.22 -29.22
C ASN A 560 -23.70 -39.68 -28.98
N MET A 561 -22.76 -40.59 -28.67
CA MET A 561 -23.06 -41.98 -28.26
C MET A 561 -23.55 -42.10 -26.82
N GLY A 562 -23.54 -41.01 -26.05
CA GLY A 562 -24.02 -40.99 -24.66
C GLY A 562 -23.05 -41.52 -23.61
N PHE A 563 -21.77 -41.68 -23.93
CA PHE A 563 -20.76 -42.18 -23.00
C PHE A 563 -20.30 -41.16 -21.98
N ILE A 564 -20.40 -39.88 -22.32
CA ILE A 564 -20.00 -38.76 -21.49
C ILE A 564 -21.10 -37.71 -21.35
N THR A 565 -21.05 -36.98 -20.22
CA THR A 565 -21.96 -35.85 -19.94
C THR A 565 -21.52 -34.59 -20.68
N ASN A 566 -22.42 -33.61 -20.81
CA ASN A 566 -22.09 -32.34 -21.45
C ASN A 566 -20.97 -31.59 -20.71
N ASN A 567 -20.92 -31.69 -19.39
CA ASN A 567 -19.85 -31.05 -18.60
C ASN A 567 -18.50 -31.73 -18.83
N GLU A 568 -18.47 -33.05 -18.90
CA GLU A 568 -17.25 -33.80 -19.22
C GLU A 568 -16.74 -33.49 -20.63
N ARG A 569 -17.65 -33.46 -21.62
CA ARG A 569 -17.34 -33.02 -22.97
C ARG A 569 -16.69 -31.65 -22.99
N TYR A 570 -17.33 -30.68 -22.33
CA TYR A 570 -16.80 -29.31 -22.26
C TYR A 570 -15.40 -29.26 -21.64
N ASN A 571 -15.18 -29.94 -20.52
CA ASN A 571 -13.89 -29.99 -19.85
C ASN A 571 -12.83 -30.66 -20.70
N GLN A 572 -13.16 -31.77 -21.35
CA GLN A 572 -12.21 -32.50 -22.23
C GLN A 572 -11.81 -31.65 -23.45
N ILE A 573 -12.72 -30.92 -24.06
CA ILE A 573 -12.40 -30.02 -25.16
C ILE A 573 -11.46 -28.89 -24.74
N ILE A 574 -11.70 -28.29 -23.55
CA ILE A 574 -10.80 -27.26 -23.01
C ILE A 574 -9.42 -27.82 -22.73
N ASP A 575 -9.32 -29.02 -22.17
CA ASP A 575 -8.06 -29.69 -21.87
C ASP A 575 -7.28 -29.99 -23.16
N ILE A 576 -7.93 -30.46 -24.19
CA ILE A 576 -7.32 -30.71 -25.51
C ILE A 576 -6.69 -29.42 -26.05
N TRP A 577 -7.48 -28.34 -26.10
CA TRP A 577 -6.97 -27.07 -26.62
C TRP A 577 -5.87 -26.46 -25.75
N THR A 578 -5.92 -26.65 -24.45
CA THR A 578 -4.86 -26.23 -23.54
C THR A 578 -3.56 -27.00 -23.81
N HIS A 579 -3.66 -28.30 -24.05
CA HIS A 579 -2.52 -29.17 -24.40
C HIS A 579 -1.90 -28.78 -25.76
N VAL A 580 -2.74 -28.60 -26.78
CA VAL A 580 -2.30 -28.16 -28.12
C VAL A 580 -1.59 -26.81 -28.01
N ASN A 581 -2.15 -25.88 -27.26
CA ASN A 581 -1.55 -24.56 -27.03
C ASN A 581 -0.19 -24.65 -26.34
N ALA A 582 -0.03 -25.51 -25.33
CA ALA A 582 1.22 -25.73 -24.64
C ALA A 582 2.30 -26.34 -25.56
N LYS A 583 1.93 -27.38 -26.35
CA LYS A 583 2.83 -27.98 -27.35
C LYS A 583 3.30 -26.92 -28.36
N LEU A 584 2.37 -26.17 -28.95
CA LEU A 584 2.68 -25.15 -29.94
C LEU A 584 3.57 -24.05 -29.37
N THR A 585 3.30 -23.60 -28.15
CA THR A 585 4.12 -22.58 -27.46
C THR A 585 5.56 -23.08 -27.25
N ASN A 586 5.73 -24.34 -26.84
CA ASN A 586 7.06 -24.93 -26.65
C ASN A 586 7.82 -25.04 -27.99
N THR A 587 7.15 -25.47 -29.05
CA THR A 587 7.72 -25.52 -30.41
C THR A 587 8.13 -24.14 -30.91
N LEU A 588 7.27 -23.14 -30.74
CA LEU A 588 7.53 -21.74 -31.08
C LEU A 588 8.77 -21.20 -30.36
N MET A 589 8.83 -21.39 -29.03
CA MET A 589 9.94 -20.92 -28.22
C MET A 589 11.26 -21.60 -28.60
N LYS A 590 11.23 -22.90 -28.93
CA LYS A 590 12.42 -23.64 -29.39
C LYS A 590 12.91 -23.11 -30.72
N GLN A 591 12.03 -22.91 -31.69
CA GLN A 591 12.40 -22.37 -33.01
C GLN A 591 12.95 -20.93 -32.90
N LEU A 592 12.36 -20.07 -32.05
CA LEU A 592 12.90 -18.73 -31.81
C LEU A 592 14.30 -18.78 -31.17
N ALA A 593 14.54 -19.73 -30.25
CA ALA A 593 15.83 -19.88 -29.60
C ALA A 593 16.94 -20.37 -30.57
N GLU A 594 16.55 -21.14 -31.58
CA GLU A 594 17.48 -21.69 -32.61
C GLU A 594 17.68 -20.73 -33.80
N ASP A 595 16.77 -19.78 -34.01
CA ASP A 595 16.83 -18.82 -35.11
C ASP A 595 18.03 -17.88 -34.95
N ASP A 596 18.84 -17.74 -36.01
CA ASP A 596 20.07 -16.93 -36.00
C ASP A 596 20.96 -17.15 -34.77
N GLN A 597 21.10 -18.39 -34.32
CA GLN A 597 21.84 -18.75 -33.09
C GLN A 597 21.32 -18.04 -31.82
N GLY A 598 20.04 -17.69 -31.79
CA GLY A 598 19.41 -16.96 -30.67
C GLY A 598 19.58 -15.45 -30.73
N PHE A 599 20.06 -14.89 -31.83
CA PHE A 599 20.16 -13.44 -32.05
C PHE A 599 18.91 -12.84 -32.71
N ASN A 600 17.81 -13.59 -32.75
CA ASN A 600 16.51 -13.03 -33.12
C ASN A 600 16.14 -11.92 -32.12
N SER A 601 15.80 -10.73 -32.63
CA SER A 601 15.57 -9.55 -31.77
C SER A 601 14.45 -9.74 -30.75
N ILE A 602 13.37 -10.42 -31.16
CA ILE A 602 12.24 -10.71 -30.26
C ILE A 602 12.66 -11.71 -29.18
N TYR A 603 13.40 -12.74 -29.56
CA TYR A 603 13.91 -13.72 -28.59
C TYR A 603 14.88 -13.07 -27.60
N MET A 604 15.77 -12.19 -28.06
CA MET A 604 16.68 -11.47 -27.18
C MET A 604 15.93 -10.58 -26.18
N MET A 605 14.88 -9.88 -26.60
CA MET A 605 14.06 -9.07 -25.71
C MET A 605 13.34 -9.90 -24.64
N LEU A 606 12.87 -11.08 -25.03
CA LEU A 606 12.18 -11.99 -24.12
C LEU A 606 13.14 -12.66 -23.14
N ASP A 607 14.21 -13.27 -23.64
CA ASP A 607 15.16 -14.05 -22.84
C ASP A 607 15.97 -13.17 -21.88
N SER A 608 16.33 -11.97 -22.29
CA SER A 608 16.97 -10.98 -21.41
C SER A 608 16.06 -10.48 -20.28
N GLY A 609 14.74 -10.60 -20.41
CA GLY A 609 13.78 -10.01 -19.51
C GLY A 609 13.62 -8.49 -19.69
N ALA A 610 14.11 -7.94 -20.80
CA ALA A 610 14.00 -6.51 -21.09
C ALA A 610 12.55 -6.09 -21.34
N ARG A 611 11.84 -6.85 -22.18
CA ARG A 611 10.42 -6.59 -22.49
C ARG A 611 9.75 -7.85 -23.04
N GLY A 612 8.44 -7.93 -22.77
CA GLY A 612 7.63 -9.03 -23.27
C GLY A 612 7.58 -10.23 -22.33
N SER A 613 6.57 -11.06 -22.55
CA SER A 613 6.37 -12.32 -21.84
C SER A 613 6.16 -13.46 -22.84
N ARG A 614 6.37 -14.69 -22.39
CA ARG A 614 6.11 -15.89 -23.17
C ARG A 614 4.67 -15.94 -23.72
N GLU A 615 3.72 -15.47 -22.92
CA GLU A 615 2.31 -15.35 -23.28
C GLU A 615 2.06 -14.37 -24.45
N GLN A 616 2.75 -13.23 -24.44
CA GLN A 616 2.64 -12.25 -25.51
C GLN A 616 3.22 -12.76 -26.82
N ILE A 617 4.38 -13.43 -26.79
CA ILE A 617 5.01 -14.04 -27.98
C ILE A 617 4.11 -15.14 -28.55
N ARG A 618 3.48 -15.95 -27.69
CA ARG A 618 2.52 -16.96 -28.12
C ARG A 618 1.35 -16.35 -28.91
N GLN A 619 0.83 -15.22 -28.45
CA GLN A 619 -0.26 -14.55 -29.15
C GLN A 619 0.18 -13.90 -30.47
N LEU A 620 1.46 -13.57 -30.62
CA LEU A 620 2.03 -13.01 -31.85
C LEU A 620 2.27 -14.07 -32.93
N GLY A 621 2.84 -15.22 -32.58
CA GLY A 621 3.28 -16.25 -33.54
C GLY A 621 2.63 -17.62 -33.38
N GLY A 622 1.91 -17.89 -32.33
CA GLY A 622 1.22 -19.14 -32.05
C GLY A 622 -0.29 -19.10 -32.30
N ILE A 623 -1.04 -19.37 -31.26
CA ILE A 623 -2.48 -19.17 -31.21
C ILE A 623 -2.86 -18.21 -30.09
N ARG A 624 -3.93 -17.46 -30.27
CA ARG A 624 -4.29 -16.48 -29.25
C ARG A 624 -4.73 -17.16 -27.95
N ARG A 625 -5.68 -18.00 -27.93
CA ARG A 625 -6.13 -18.92 -26.85
C ARG A 625 -7.67 -19.05 -26.76
N LEU A 626 -8.09 -19.84 -25.78
CA LEU A 626 -9.48 -19.87 -25.29
C LEU A 626 -9.85 -18.51 -24.64
N MET A 627 -11.05 -18.01 -24.98
CA MET A 627 -11.56 -16.74 -24.47
C MET A 627 -12.70 -16.93 -23.47
N ALA A 628 -12.82 -15.99 -22.53
CA ALA A 628 -13.91 -16.02 -21.54
C ALA A 628 -15.24 -15.56 -22.17
N LYS A 629 -16.32 -16.23 -21.79
CA LYS A 629 -17.70 -15.79 -22.15
C LYS A 629 -18.04 -14.48 -21.42
N PRO A 630 -18.87 -13.61 -22.03
CA PRO A 630 -19.44 -12.47 -21.32
C PRO A 630 -20.35 -12.96 -20.19
N GLN A 631 -20.14 -12.47 -18.96
CA GLN A 631 -20.93 -12.85 -17.80
C GLN A 631 -22.11 -11.89 -17.59
N LYS A 632 -23.28 -12.45 -17.23
CA LYS A 632 -24.39 -11.69 -16.62
C LYS A 632 -24.01 -11.34 -15.18
N SER A 633 -24.39 -10.16 -14.73
CA SER A 633 -24.17 -9.68 -13.36
C SER A 633 -24.60 -10.73 -12.32
N GLY A 634 -23.69 -11.11 -11.43
CA GLY A 634 -23.97 -12.03 -10.32
C GLY A 634 -23.56 -13.50 -10.50
N ALA A 635 -23.02 -13.91 -11.64
CA ALA A 635 -22.54 -15.30 -11.84
C ALA A 635 -21.09 -15.46 -11.34
N THR A 636 -20.89 -16.30 -10.35
CA THR A 636 -19.58 -16.79 -9.90
C THR A 636 -19.09 -17.91 -10.81
N GLY A 637 -17.96 -17.70 -11.50
CA GLY A 637 -17.33 -18.70 -12.36
C GLY A 637 -17.36 -18.33 -13.84
N GLY A 638 -16.21 -17.92 -14.39
CA GLY A 638 -16.07 -17.58 -15.80
C GLY A 638 -16.12 -18.82 -16.67
N GLN A 639 -17.22 -19.05 -17.38
CA GLN A 639 -17.23 -20.04 -18.46
C GLN A 639 -16.30 -19.58 -19.60
N ILE A 640 -15.56 -20.52 -20.16
CA ILE A 640 -14.68 -20.32 -21.31
C ILE A 640 -15.47 -20.68 -22.57
N ILE A 641 -15.20 -19.98 -23.68
CA ILE A 641 -15.75 -20.33 -24.99
C ILE A 641 -15.04 -21.58 -25.49
N GLU A 642 -15.78 -22.61 -25.88
CA GLU A 642 -15.22 -23.90 -26.29
C GLU A 642 -14.30 -23.77 -27.51
N ASN A 643 -14.65 -22.92 -28.46
CA ASN A 643 -13.86 -22.71 -29.66
C ASN A 643 -12.76 -21.68 -29.40
N PRO A 644 -11.48 -22.08 -29.45
CA PRO A 644 -10.36 -21.16 -29.28
C PRO A 644 -10.20 -20.25 -30.50
N ILE A 645 -9.52 -19.12 -30.31
CA ILE A 645 -9.02 -18.30 -31.40
C ILE A 645 -7.69 -18.89 -31.87
N LEU A 646 -7.69 -19.50 -33.04
CA LEU A 646 -6.53 -20.19 -33.60
C LEU A 646 -5.60 -19.26 -34.38
N ALA A 647 -6.09 -18.12 -34.84
CA ALA A 647 -5.29 -17.10 -35.48
C ALA A 647 -4.36 -16.39 -34.46
N ASN A 648 -3.23 -15.93 -34.94
CA ASN A 648 -2.30 -15.09 -34.19
C ASN A 648 -2.34 -13.65 -34.74
N PHE A 649 -1.66 -12.73 -34.06
CA PHE A 649 -1.63 -11.34 -34.50
C PHE A 649 -0.84 -11.11 -35.81
N LYS A 650 0.16 -11.95 -36.09
CA LYS A 650 0.92 -11.86 -37.35
C LYS A 650 0.05 -12.19 -38.56
N GLU A 651 -0.78 -13.22 -38.46
CA GLU A 651 -1.70 -13.67 -39.54
C GLU A 651 -2.93 -12.79 -39.61
N GLY A 652 -3.29 -12.10 -38.49
CA GLY A 652 -4.50 -11.31 -38.37
C GLY A 652 -5.70 -12.12 -37.87
N LEU A 653 -6.61 -11.43 -37.16
CA LEU A 653 -7.82 -12.00 -36.62
C LEU A 653 -9.00 -11.74 -37.55
N SER A 654 -9.94 -12.68 -37.62
CA SER A 654 -11.23 -12.43 -38.25
C SER A 654 -12.06 -11.45 -37.42
N VAL A 655 -13.08 -10.82 -38.03
CA VAL A 655 -13.96 -9.87 -37.32
C VAL A 655 -14.63 -10.52 -36.10
N LEU A 656 -15.10 -11.76 -36.25
CA LEU A 656 -15.73 -12.49 -35.17
C LEU A 656 -14.76 -12.80 -34.01
N GLU A 657 -13.56 -13.25 -34.34
CA GLU A 657 -12.50 -13.52 -33.35
C GLU A 657 -12.07 -12.28 -32.61
N TYR A 658 -11.95 -11.16 -33.33
CA TYR A 658 -11.69 -9.87 -32.70
C TYR A 658 -12.79 -9.45 -31.73
N PHE A 659 -14.05 -9.57 -32.14
CA PHE A 659 -15.19 -9.24 -31.29
C PHE A 659 -15.24 -10.09 -30.03
N ILE A 660 -15.03 -11.39 -30.13
CA ILE A 660 -14.95 -12.31 -28.99
C ILE A 660 -13.83 -11.90 -28.03
N SER A 661 -12.68 -11.48 -28.57
CA SER A 661 -11.54 -11.08 -27.76
C SER A 661 -11.76 -9.79 -26.96
N THR A 662 -12.66 -8.91 -27.41
CA THR A 662 -12.98 -7.65 -26.70
C THR A 662 -13.66 -7.88 -25.35
N HIS A 663 -14.39 -8.97 -25.18
CA HIS A 663 -15.03 -9.32 -23.91
C HIS A 663 -14.01 -9.53 -22.79
N GLY A 664 -12.95 -10.29 -23.09
CA GLY A 664 -11.85 -10.51 -22.13
C GLY A 664 -11.07 -9.24 -21.82
N ALA A 665 -10.81 -8.40 -22.82
CA ALA A 665 -10.11 -7.13 -22.66
C ALA A 665 -10.91 -6.16 -21.77
N ARG A 666 -12.22 -6.00 -22.03
CA ARG A 666 -13.11 -5.15 -21.23
C ARG A 666 -13.21 -5.63 -19.79
N LYS A 667 -13.35 -6.96 -19.58
CA LYS A 667 -13.34 -7.54 -18.24
C LYS A 667 -12.04 -7.24 -17.49
N GLY A 668 -10.89 -7.41 -18.14
CA GLY A 668 -9.59 -7.10 -17.55
C GLY A 668 -9.46 -5.63 -17.13
N LEU A 669 -9.91 -4.69 -17.97
CA LEU A 669 -9.90 -3.26 -17.64
C LEU A 669 -10.83 -2.93 -16.46
N ALA A 670 -12.05 -3.49 -16.44
CA ALA A 670 -12.99 -3.29 -15.35
C ALA A 670 -12.48 -3.88 -14.03
N ASP A 671 -11.94 -5.10 -14.06
CA ASP A 671 -11.36 -5.76 -12.88
C ASP A 671 -10.17 -4.97 -12.32
N THR A 672 -9.30 -4.43 -13.16
CA THR A 672 -8.17 -3.60 -12.74
C THR A 672 -8.66 -2.36 -11.99
N ALA A 673 -9.65 -1.65 -12.56
CA ALA A 673 -10.19 -0.44 -11.94
C ALA A 673 -10.84 -0.70 -10.56
N LEU A 674 -11.57 -1.81 -10.42
CA LEU A 674 -12.21 -2.18 -9.15
C LEU A 674 -11.21 -2.68 -8.12
N LYS A 675 -10.30 -3.55 -8.50
CA LYS A 675 -9.28 -4.11 -7.59
C LYS A 675 -8.33 -3.05 -7.01
N THR A 676 -8.05 -2.00 -7.76
CA THR A 676 -7.22 -0.87 -7.28
C THR A 676 -7.82 -0.21 -6.05
N ALA A 677 -9.14 0.02 -6.05
CA ALA A 677 -9.83 0.61 -4.90
C ALA A 677 -9.80 -0.32 -3.67
N ASP A 678 -10.04 -1.61 -3.87
CA ASP A 678 -10.01 -2.62 -2.80
C ASP A 678 -8.61 -2.76 -2.20
N ALA A 679 -7.57 -2.80 -3.03
CA ALA A 679 -6.18 -2.84 -2.59
C ALA A 679 -5.81 -1.59 -1.77
N GLY A 680 -6.20 -0.40 -2.21
CA GLY A 680 -5.96 0.84 -1.48
C GLY A 680 -6.68 0.87 -0.12
N TYR A 681 -7.91 0.38 -0.06
CA TYR A 681 -8.65 0.28 1.19
C TYR A 681 -8.06 -0.78 2.14
N LEU A 682 -7.62 -1.93 1.62
CA LEU A 682 -6.92 -2.96 2.40
C LEU A 682 -5.64 -2.39 3.02
N THR A 683 -4.81 -1.73 2.22
CA THR A 683 -3.55 -1.12 2.68
C THR A 683 -3.80 -0.13 3.80
N ARG A 684 -4.80 0.73 3.65
CA ARG A 684 -5.16 1.69 4.69
C ARG A 684 -5.56 1.00 6.00
N ARG A 685 -6.41 -0.01 5.95
CA ARG A 685 -6.82 -0.76 7.15
C ARG A 685 -5.64 -1.44 7.84
N LEU A 686 -4.74 -2.03 7.06
CA LEU A 686 -3.52 -2.67 7.57
C LEU A 686 -2.58 -1.66 8.25
N VAL A 687 -2.39 -0.49 7.64
CA VAL A 687 -1.58 0.59 8.24
C VAL A 687 -2.22 1.09 9.53
N ASP A 688 -3.53 1.33 9.54
CA ASP A 688 -4.25 1.81 10.75
C ASP A 688 -4.11 0.83 11.93
N VAL A 689 -4.14 -0.48 11.67
CA VAL A 689 -3.96 -1.52 12.70
C VAL A 689 -2.51 -1.65 13.15
N ALA A 690 -1.57 -1.57 12.23
CA ALA A 690 -0.15 -1.84 12.49
C ALA A 690 0.68 -0.60 12.84
N ASN A 691 0.09 0.59 12.86
CA ASN A 691 0.80 1.86 13.03
C ASN A 691 1.60 1.94 14.35
N ASP A 692 1.09 1.36 15.42
CA ASP A 692 1.71 1.40 16.75
C ASP A 692 2.83 0.36 16.94
N ILE A 693 3.03 -0.53 15.97
CA ILE A 693 4.05 -1.57 16.05
C ILE A 693 5.39 -1.00 15.58
N THR A 694 6.26 -0.71 16.55
CA THR A 694 7.62 -0.20 16.32
C THR A 694 8.64 -1.03 17.10
N ILE A 695 9.90 -0.89 16.78
CA ILE A 695 10.99 -1.49 17.55
C ILE A 695 11.23 -0.64 18.79
N THR A 696 10.92 -1.19 19.97
CA THR A 696 10.99 -0.47 21.26
C THR A 696 12.11 -0.92 22.16
N GLU A 697 12.58 -2.14 22.00
CA GLU A 697 13.61 -2.78 22.85
C GLU A 697 14.63 -3.49 21.97
N GLU A 698 15.86 -3.65 22.45
CA GLU A 698 16.87 -4.42 21.73
C GLU A 698 16.64 -5.92 21.87
N ASP A 699 16.34 -6.38 23.08
CA ASP A 699 16.11 -7.79 23.38
C ASP A 699 15.03 -7.94 24.46
N CYS A 700 13.99 -8.70 24.20
CA CYS A 700 12.96 -9.02 25.18
C CYS A 700 13.32 -10.21 26.09
N GLY A 701 14.42 -10.91 25.80
CA GLY A 701 14.90 -12.04 26.61
C GLY A 701 14.05 -13.32 26.52
N THR A 702 13.16 -13.43 25.54
CA THR A 702 12.31 -14.61 25.37
C THR A 702 13.13 -15.86 25.05
N LEU A 703 12.73 -17.00 25.62
CA LEU A 703 13.26 -18.34 25.31
C LEU A 703 12.37 -19.09 24.31
N ARG A 704 11.29 -18.47 23.88
CA ARG A 704 10.33 -19.03 22.92
C ARG A 704 10.72 -18.64 21.51
N GLY A 705 10.57 -19.57 20.58
CA GLY A 705 10.82 -19.37 19.17
C GLY A 705 9.80 -20.11 18.31
N VAL A 706 9.98 -20.00 17.02
CA VAL A 706 9.20 -20.73 16.02
C VAL A 706 10.13 -21.67 15.29
N THR A 707 9.73 -22.92 15.18
CA THR A 707 10.46 -23.95 14.43
C THR A 707 10.21 -23.75 12.93
N ILE A 708 11.26 -23.55 12.17
CA ILE A 708 11.22 -23.35 10.72
C ILE A 708 11.85 -24.57 10.02
N ALA A 709 11.16 -25.04 8.97
CA ALA A 709 11.64 -26.06 8.06
C ALA A 709 11.42 -25.61 6.60
N ALA A 710 12.04 -26.28 5.64
CA ALA A 710 11.78 -26.03 4.23
C ALA A 710 10.30 -26.30 3.87
N ILE A 711 9.70 -25.44 3.06
CA ILE A 711 8.34 -25.64 2.56
C ILE A 711 8.43 -26.48 1.29
N LYS A 712 7.84 -27.66 1.33
CA LYS A 712 7.76 -28.59 0.20
C LYS A 712 6.30 -28.79 -0.19
N ASN A 713 6.05 -28.83 -1.48
CA ASN A 713 4.78 -29.25 -2.05
C ASN A 713 5.00 -30.54 -2.81
N ASN A 714 4.64 -31.67 -2.17
CA ASN A 714 5.05 -33.01 -2.55
C ASN A 714 6.58 -33.15 -2.56
N GLU A 715 7.21 -33.36 -3.72
CA GLU A 715 8.67 -33.47 -3.88
C GLU A 715 9.35 -32.14 -4.26
N GLU A 716 8.60 -31.14 -4.65
CA GLU A 716 9.14 -29.86 -5.09
C GLU A 716 9.32 -28.90 -3.88
N VAL A 717 10.52 -28.37 -3.72
CA VAL A 717 10.85 -27.39 -2.69
C VAL A 717 10.35 -26.03 -3.14
N VAL A 718 9.32 -25.52 -2.48
CA VAL A 718 8.74 -24.18 -2.75
C VAL A 718 9.60 -23.07 -2.15
N ALA A 719 10.07 -23.27 -0.90
CA ALA A 719 11.00 -22.36 -0.23
C ALA A 719 12.03 -23.18 0.53
N SER A 720 13.31 -22.91 0.29
CA SER A 720 14.41 -23.61 0.96
C SER A 720 14.54 -23.17 2.42
N LEU A 721 15.22 -24.00 3.23
CA LEU A 721 15.53 -23.64 4.61
C LEU A 721 16.40 -22.38 4.65
N TYR A 722 17.35 -22.25 3.73
CA TYR A 722 18.22 -21.08 3.59
C TYR A 722 17.41 -19.77 3.49
N GLU A 723 16.45 -19.72 2.57
CA GLU A 723 15.63 -18.53 2.35
C GLU A 723 14.80 -18.14 3.57
N ARG A 724 14.37 -19.12 4.34
CA ARG A 724 13.49 -18.92 5.50
C ARG A 724 14.21 -18.52 6.78
N ILE A 725 15.46 -18.93 6.95
CA ILE A 725 16.24 -18.63 8.17
C ILE A 725 17.17 -17.42 8.01
N LEU A 726 17.46 -17.01 6.79
CA LEU A 726 18.36 -15.89 6.51
C LEU A 726 17.91 -14.60 7.22
N GLY A 727 18.82 -13.98 7.95
CA GLY A 727 18.55 -12.74 8.68
C GLY A 727 17.72 -12.90 9.97
N ARG A 728 17.38 -14.12 10.35
CA ARG A 728 16.73 -14.40 11.63
C ARG A 728 17.74 -14.55 12.75
N VAL A 729 17.28 -14.38 13.99
CA VAL A 729 18.09 -14.61 15.18
C VAL A 729 17.77 -15.98 15.76
N SER A 730 18.81 -16.77 16.05
CA SER A 730 18.64 -18.10 16.64
C SER A 730 18.21 -18.04 18.11
N VAL A 731 17.31 -18.94 18.50
CA VAL A 731 16.89 -19.08 19.91
C VAL A 731 17.93 -19.87 20.70
N HIS A 732 18.47 -20.95 20.11
CA HIS A 732 19.42 -21.86 20.73
C HIS A 732 20.72 -21.92 19.93
N ASP A 733 21.79 -22.43 20.58
CA ASP A 733 23.01 -22.73 19.87
C ASP A 733 22.77 -23.86 18.86
N ILE A 734 23.22 -23.66 17.63
CA ILE A 734 23.07 -24.65 16.57
C ILE A 734 24.43 -25.25 16.27
N TYR A 735 24.52 -26.59 16.43
CA TYR A 735 25.73 -27.36 16.19
C TYR A 735 25.57 -28.20 14.92
N HIS A 736 26.67 -28.37 14.19
CA HIS A 736 26.67 -29.29 13.04
C HIS A 736 26.56 -30.73 13.56
N PRO A 737 25.59 -31.54 13.12
CA PRO A 737 25.30 -32.86 13.69
C PRO A 737 26.46 -33.86 13.62
N HIS A 738 27.31 -33.74 12.58
CA HIS A 738 28.43 -34.67 12.37
C HIS A 738 29.77 -34.17 12.90
N THR A 739 30.05 -32.86 12.77
CA THR A 739 31.35 -32.30 13.18
C THR A 739 31.33 -31.77 14.61
N GLY A 740 30.14 -31.46 15.18
CA GLY A 740 30.00 -30.85 16.48
C GLY A 740 30.44 -29.39 16.55
N GLU A 741 30.74 -28.79 15.42
CA GLU A 741 31.10 -27.38 15.37
C GLU A 741 29.89 -26.48 15.62
N LEU A 742 30.11 -25.40 16.39
CA LEU A 742 29.11 -24.39 16.63
C LEU A 742 28.92 -23.55 15.36
N LEU A 743 27.76 -23.66 14.73
CA LEU A 743 27.40 -22.89 13.51
C LEU A 743 26.93 -21.49 13.89
N VAL A 744 26.02 -21.37 14.84
CA VAL A 744 25.50 -20.08 15.32
C VAL A 744 25.24 -20.15 16.81
N LYS A 745 25.58 -19.10 17.54
CA LYS A 745 25.32 -18.94 18.96
C LYS A 745 23.90 -18.42 19.20
N SER A 746 23.30 -18.77 20.32
CA SER A 746 22.02 -18.23 20.77
C SER A 746 22.06 -16.71 20.86
N GLY A 747 21.05 -16.07 20.24
CA GLY A 747 20.93 -14.61 20.21
C GLY A 747 21.71 -13.91 19.11
N ASP A 748 22.43 -14.63 18.26
CA ASP A 748 23.15 -14.09 17.11
C ASP A 748 22.32 -14.22 15.82
N GLU A 749 22.56 -13.31 14.89
CA GLU A 749 21.93 -13.31 13.57
C GLU A 749 22.50 -14.45 12.70
N ILE A 750 21.63 -15.13 11.98
CA ILE A 750 22.02 -16.11 10.97
C ILE A 750 22.39 -15.36 9.69
N THR A 751 23.69 -15.25 9.42
CA THR A 751 24.22 -14.64 8.21
C THR A 751 24.13 -15.58 7.01
N GLU A 752 24.44 -15.08 5.82
CA GLU A 752 24.43 -15.87 4.59
C GLU A 752 25.34 -17.10 4.67
N GLU A 753 26.55 -16.93 5.19
CA GLU A 753 27.53 -18.02 5.33
C GLU A 753 27.04 -19.11 6.29
N ILE A 754 26.45 -18.69 7.40
CA ILE A 754 25.87 -19.60 8.40
C ILE A 754 24.64 -20.31 7.84
N ALA A 755 23.77 -19.59 7.15
CA ALA A 755 22.58 -20.17 6.53
C ALA A 755 22.93 -21.20 5.44
N GLU A 756 23.96 -20.93 4.64
CA GLU A 756 24.48 -21.87 3.63
C GLU A 756 25.11 -23.12 4.29
N ALA A 757 25.85 -22.93 5.38
CA ALA A 757 26.39 -24.04 6.16
C ALA A 757 25.29 -24.91 6.78
N ILE A 758 24.21 -24.31 7.28
CA ILE A 758 23.05 -25.03 7.81
C ILE A 758 22.33 -25.80 6.69
N GLU A 759 22.16 -25.22 5.52
CA GLU A 759 21.49 -25.88 4.40
C GLU A 759 22.29 -27.07 3.86
N LYS A 760 23.62 -26.99 3.83
CA LYS A 760 24.52 -28.09 3.46
C LYS A 760 24.62 -29.20 4.54
N SER A 761 24.21 -28.90 5.76
CA SER A 761 24.16 -29.86 6.86
C SER A 761 22.85 -30.67 6.82
N PRO A 762 22.78 -31.81 7.52
CA PRO A 762 21.56 -32.60 7.60
C PRO A 762 20.49 -32.00 8.56
N ILE A 763 20.57 -30.73 8.89
CA ILE A 763 19.62 -30.05 9.76
C ILE A 763 18.37 -29.73 8.94
N GLU A 764 17.23 -30.29 9.33
CA GLU A 764 15.95 -30.07 8.64
C GLU A 764 15.12 -28.96 9.29
N ARG A 765 15.33 -28.70 10.56
CA ARG A 765 14.53 -27.74 11.35
C ARG A 765 15.44 -26.85 12.21
N VAL A 766 15.13 -25.58 12.24
CA VAL A 766 15.83 -24.58 13.05
C VAL A 766 14.80 -23.80 13.85
N GLU A 767 15.07 -23.57 15.13
CA GLU A 767 14.25 -22.72 15.98
C GLU A 767 14.81 -21.30 16.00
N VAL A 768 14.00 -20.36 15.51
CA VAL A 768 14.39 -18.96 15.41
C VAL A 768 13.44 -18.07 16.18
N ARG A 769 13.92 -16.91 16.57
CA ARG A 769 13.08 -15.87 17.21
C ARG A 769 12.10 -15.31 16.19
N SER A 770 10.89 -15.03 16.66
CA SER A 770 9.81 -14.52 15.83
C SER A 770 9.07 -13.38 16.53
N VAL A 771 8.48 -12.50 15.74
CA VAL A 771 7.57 -11.46 16.21
C VAL A 771 6.35 -12.06 16.93
N LEU A 772 5.90 -13.24 16.52
CA LEU A 772 4.77 -13.96 17.12
C LEU A 772 5.01 -14.41 18.56
N THR A 773 6.26 -14.62 18.95
CA THR A 773 6.67 -15.07 20.28
C THR A 773 7.37 -13.98 21.08
N CYS A 774 7.40 -12.74 20.60
CA CYS A 774 8.02 -11.63 21.29
C CYS A 774 7.27 -11.28 22.57
N GLU A 775 8.01 -11.10 23.69
CA GLU A 775 7.46 -10.75 25.01
C GLU A 775 7.62 -9.26 25.36
N ALA A 776 7.95 -8.41 24.39
CA ALA A 776 8.02 -6.97 24.59
C ALA A 776 6.66 -6.40 25.01
N LYS A 777 6.65 -5.50 25.99
CA LYS A 777 5.42 -4.90 26.53
C LYS A 777 4.66 -4.04 25.52
N LYS A 778 5.40 -3.33 24.68
CA LYS A 778 4.88 -2.53 23.57
C LYS A 778 5.75 -2.77 22.34
N GLY A 779 5.11 -2.87 21.15
CA GLY A 779 5.84 -3.09 19.91
C GLY A 779 6.55 -4.45 19.86
N VAL A 780 7.74 -4.47 19.27
CA VAL A 780 8.56 -5.67 19.04
C VAL A 780 10.01 -5.35 19.39
N CYS A 781 10.78 -6.34 19.86
CA CYS A 781 12.22 -6.16 20.08
C CYS A 781 13.03 -6.39 18.79
N SER A 782 14.23 -5.83 18.72
CA SER A 782 15.11 -5.91 17.56
C SER A 782 15.49 -7.36 17.22
N LYS A 783 15.84 -8.17 18.20
CA LYS A 783 16.24 -9.57 17.97
C LYS A 783 15.09 -10.46 17.49
N CYS A 784 13.88 -10.26 17.99
CA CYS A 784 12.71 -11.02 17.50
C CYS A 784 12.30 -10.64 16.06
N TYR A 785 12.51 -9.41 15.68
CA TYR A 785 12.27 -8.96 14.29
C TYR A 785 13.37 -9.47 13.35
N GLY A 786 14.64 -9.33 13.73
CA GLY A 786 15.79 -9.76 12.96
C GLY A 786 16.34 -8.66 12.05
N ARG A 787 16.74 -9.04 10.83
CA ARG A 787 17.37 -8.15 9.84
C ARG A 787 16.40 -7.14 9.26
N ASN A 788 16.83 -5.90 9.17
CA ASN A 788 16.17 -4.89 8.33
C ASN A 788 16.55 -5.14 6.86
N LEU A 789 15.59 -5.56 6.07
CA LEU A 789 15.81 -5.93 4.66
C LEU A 789 16.26 -4.76 3.78
N ALA A 790 15.93 -3.52 4.16
CA ALA A 790 16.34 -2.33 3.41
C ALA A 790 17.82 -1.98 3.57
N THR A 791 18.41 -2.28 4.74
CA THR A 791 19.80 -1.95 5.05
C THR A 791 20.72 -3.16 5.07
N GLY A 792 20.17 -4.37 5.13
CA GLY A 792 20.90 -5.61 5.26
C GLY A 792 21.56 -5.83 6.63
N LYS A 793 21.24 -5.01 7.62
CA LYS A 793 21.75 -5.09 9.01
C LYS A 793 20.59 -5.33 9.97
N LEU A 794 20.92 -5.73 11.20
CA LEU A 794 19.92 -5.88 12.27
C LEU A 794 19.12 -4.58 12.42
N VAL A 795 17.81 -4.70 12.64
CA VAL A 795 16.92 -3.55 12.75
C VAL A 795 17.28 -2.65 13.92
N GLN A 796 17.23 -1.36 13.73
CA GLN A 796 17.52 -0.37 14.76
C GLN A 796 16.28 -0.02 15.58
N MET A 797 16.51 0.52 16.78
CA MET A 797 15.45 1.06 17.63
C MET A 797 14.69 2.17 16.92
N GLY A 798 13.37 2.20 17.11
CA GLY A 798 12.50 3.23 16.57
C GLY A 798 12.01 3.00 15.14
N GLU A 799 12.40 1.93 14.47
CA GLU A 799 11.91 1.59 13.13
C GLU A 799 10.41 1.23 13.17
N ALA A 800 9.61 1.80 12.28
CA ALA A 800 8.18 1.55 12.18
C ALA A 800 7.89 0.28 11.35
N VAL A 801 8.21 -0.88 11.92
CA VAL A 801 8.13 -2.19 11.22
C VAL A 801 6.70 -2.59 10.87
N GLY A 802 5.71 -2.19 11.66
CA GLY A 802 4.29 -2.46 11.37
C GLY A 802 3.82 -1.75 10.11
N THR A 803 4.19 -0.50 9.93
CA THR A 803 3.89 0.29 8.73
C THR A 803 4.59 -0.30 7.51
N ILE A 804 5.86 -0.69 7.63
CA ILE A 804 6.61 -1.35 6.55
C ILE A 804 5.92 -2.65 6.13
N ALA A 805 5.50 -3.48 7.08
CA ALA A 805 4.80 -4.73 6.78
C ALA A 805 3.46 -4.48 6.08
N ALA A 806 2.68 -3.53 6.55
CA ALA A 806 1.39 -3.17 5.95
C ALA A 806 1.55 -2.66 4.51
N GLN A 807 2.53 -1.81 4.25
CA GLN A 807 2.84 -1.30 2.92
C GLN A 807 3.39 -2.39 2.00
N SER A 808 4.20 -3.31 2.52
CA SER A 808 4.74 -4.45 1.77
C SER A 808 3.68 -5.46 1.33
N ILE A 809 2.60 -5.59 2.10
CA ILE A 809 1.42 -6.40 1.72
C ILE A 809 0.54 -5.66 0.72
N GLY A 810 0.41 -4.36 0.86
CA GLY A 810 -0.52 -3.53 0.07
C GLY A 810 0.03 -3.05 -1.26
N GLU A 811 1.34 -2.93 -1.43
CA GLU A 811 1.96 -2.46 -2.68
C GLU A 811 1.73 -3.43 -3.85
N PRO A 812 1.93 -4.74 -3.72
CA PRO A 812 1.60 -5.66 -4.80
C PRO A 812 0.11 -5.72 -5.10
#